data_70606983b6eb09ed1c0c5bf8a9a9498b
#
_entry.id   70606983b6eb09ed1c0c5bf8a9a9498b
#
_cell.length_a   1.000
_cell.length_b   1.000
_cell.length_c   1.000
_cell.angle_alpha   90.00
_cell.angle_beta   90.00
_cell.angle_gamma   90.00
#
_symmetry.space_group_name_H-M   'P 1'
#
loop_
_entity.id
_entity.type
_entity.pdbx_description
1 polymer ?
#
loop_
_entity_poly.entity_id
_entity_poly.type
_entity_poly.pdbx_seq_one_letter_code
_entity_poly.pdbx_strand_id
1 'polypeptide(L)'
;MSVETNRNASVQLALGTFSFVVCFAAWGLISAFAPLFRETLHLTATQAAFLVAVPVILGALARIPMGMLADLYGGRVTFTGLMIAAAIPPLWASVVSSYGMLLAAAFFLGLAGSSFAVGVGFVSRWYPPQKQGTALGIYGLGNIGQSTVVFLGPILAAAFGWRIVFRGLSVLLIVWAAVFFLFARNSPNVVRPKGLDEMLGVLRRERLAWVLSAFYGLTFGGFVAFSIYLPTLLKDEFNLRPADAGLGTAGFVVLATLLRPLGGWLADRIGGAQVLSVVFFGIVPFSLLLAWPSITPFTAGALGCAALLGIGNGAVFKLVPQYFAKDTGTVTGLVGAVGGLGGFFPPLLLGAFSDAVGVIWPGFVLLSLTAFLLWRLNARVLLSADRAAVETAPIRQSRAMTQLRAGLWATVWTGLLVAAIVVGSRNLENFDPALVIYTFAVIFATWGVAYHYTVWLDKPPTRIFWQRGWQIAKEQGLWRSSANITGLFGKNILMQTFIRRRSPLRWWMHQFLFWGCLLAAAVTFPLVFEWISFGSAANDQMTYVAYLFGFALGSFPIHSIVAELAFHSLDIAAILVLTGIVLALWRRLRDAGAQTLQSFAIDFFPLILLFAISITGLALTVSQFWLRGNLYSFLAVLHAITVIAALLYLPFGKFFHIFQRPAQLGAKLYQQVGARDEGARCARCGERFASRMQIDDLKRTLPQLGFDYRVPGPAGYWQELCPPCKRKTLSFAQLRLRGTLNRG
;
A
#
# COMPACT_ATOMS: atom_id res chain seq x y z
N MET A 1 13.03 0.80 22.17
CA MET A 1 14.11 0.20 21.36
C MET A 1 15.13 1.27 21.07
N SER A 2 16.43 1.01 21.31
CA SER A 2 17.49 1.95 20.98
C SER A 2 17.58 2.14 19.45
N VAL A 3 18.15 3.25 18.98
CA VAL A 3 18.34 3.56 17.55
C VAL A 3 19.11 2.44 16.85
N GLU A 4 20.05 1.83 17.52
CA GLU A 4 20.91 0.73 17.04
C GLU A 4 20.11 -0.57 16.82
N THR A 5 19.17 -0.91 17.71
CA THR A 5 18.28 -2.07 17.56
C THR A 5 17.34 -1.90 16.37
N ASN A 6 16.91 -0.68 16.09
CA ASN A 6 16.02 -0.37 14.97
C ASN A 6 16.74 -0.47 13.60
N ARG A 7 18.02 -0.05 13.55
CA ARG A 7 18.86 -0.17 12.35
C ARG A 7 19.16 -1.63 12.02
N ASN A 8 19.46 -2.43 13.02
CA ASN A 8 19.70 -3.86 12.85
C ASN A 8 18.45 -4.59 12.34
N ALA A 9 17.25 -4.28 12.87
CA ALA A 9 15.99 -4.89 12.43
C ALA A 9 15.71 -4.62 10.94
N SER A 10 15.95 -3.40 10.45
CA SER A 10 15.76 -3.04 9.04
C SER A 10 16.73 -3.78 8.10
N VAL A 11 17.98 -3.96 8.53
CA VAL A 11 18.98 -4.73 7.77
C VAL A 11 18.57 -6.20 7.69
N GLN A 12 18.09 -6.80 8.81
CA GLN A 12 17.65 -8.18 8.82
C GLN A 12 16.40 -8.40 7.96
N LEU A 13 15.47 -7.44 7.95
CA LEU A 13 14.32 -7.45 7.05
C LEU A 13 14.76 -7.42 5.58
N ALA A 14 15.68 -6.52 5.22
CA ALA A 14 16.20 -6.43 3.85
C ALA A 14 16.91 -7.72 3.41
N LEU A 15 17.78 -8.27 4.25
CA LEU A 15 18.46 -9.54 4.00
C LEU A 15 17.47 -10.70 3.83
N GLY A 16 16.50 -10.80 4.71
CA GLY A 16 15.44 -11.83 4.64
C GLY A 16 14.60 -11.68 3.37
N THR A 17 14.17 -10.46 3.05
CA THR A 17 13.36 -10.19 1.85
C THR A 17 14.11 -10.54 0.57
N PHE A 18 15.38 -10.15 0.44
CA PHE A 18 16.17 -10.46 -0.73
C PHE A 18 16.46 -11.96 -0.85
N SER A 19 16.70 -12.65 0.28
CA SER A 19 16.83 -14.12 0.31
C SER A 19 15.56 -14.80 -0.24
N PHE A 20 14.39 -14.26 0.12
CA PHE A 20 13.12 -14.73 -0.39
C PHE A 20 12.97 -14.46 -1.89
N VAL A 21 13.40 -13.27 -2.40
CA VAL A 21 13.43 -12.95 -3.84
C VAL A 21 14.25 -13.99 -4.61
N VAL A 22 15.47 -14.28 -4.16
CA VAL A 22 16.38 -15.22 -4.86
C VAL A 22 15.84 -16.65 -4.84
N CYS A 23 15.29 -17.10 -3.70
CA CYS A 23 14.65 -18.42 -3.61
C CYS A 23 13.42 -18.52 -4.54
N PHE A 24 12.57 -17.47 -4.59
CA PHE A 24 11.39 -17.49 -5.45
C PHE A 24 11.73 -17.31 -6.93
N ALA A 25 12.83 -16.68 -7.27
CA ALA A 25 13.36 -16.70 -8.62
C ALA A 25 13.75 -18.13 -9.04
N ALA A 26 14.39 -18.90 -8.16
CA ALA A 26 14.68 -20.30 -8.40
C ALA A 26 13.39 -21.12 -8.55
N TRP A 27 12.44 -20.95 -7.65
CA TRP A 27 11.16 -21.65 -7.71
C TRP A 27 10.38 -21.40 -9.01
N GLY A 28 10.49 -20.20 -9.58
CA GLY A 28 9.84 -19.79 -10.81
C GLY A 28 10.52 -20.27 -12.10
N LEU A 29 11.74 -20.84 -12.04
CA LEU A 29 12.51 -21.20 -13.24
C LEU A 29 11.74 -22.13 -14.20
N ILE A 30 11.15 -23.20 -13.68
CA ILE A 30 10.46 -24.19 -14.52
C ILE A 30 9.28 -23.57 -15.27
N SER A 31 8.50 -22.72 -14.60
CA SER A 31 7.37 -22.03 -15.25
C SER A 31 7.84 -21.05 -16.33
N ALA A 32 8.96 -20.35 -16.09
CA ALA A 32 9.54 -19.42 -17.06
C ALA A 32 10.00 -20.11 -18.36
N PHE A 33 10.45 -21.36 -18.25
CA PHE A 33 11.02 -22.12 -19.36
C PHE A 33 10.12 -23.28 -19.85
N ALA A 34 8.90 -23.40 -19.33
CA ALA A 34 7.97 -24.45 -19.72
C ALA A 34 7.67 -24.49 -21.24
N PRO A 35 7.48 -23.36 -21.95
CA PRO A 35 7.30 -23.39 -23.42
C PRO A 35 8.52 -23.96 -24.13
N LEU A 36 9.74 -23.57 -23.73
CA LEU A 36 10.98 -24.09 -24.29
C LEU A 36 11.11 -25.61 -24.08
N PHE A 37 10.83 -26.09 -22.86
CA PHE A 37 10.88 -27.51 -22.55
C PHE A 37 9.82 -28.31 -23.32
N ARG A 38 8.64 -27.72 -23.52
CA ARG A 38 7.59 -28.33 -24.34
C ARG A 38 8.05 -28.58 -25.80
N GLU A 39 8.73 -27.60 -26.37
CA GLU A 39 9.26 -27.69 -27.72
C GLU A 39 10.46 -28.65 -27.82
N THR A 40 11.46 -28.47 -26.94
CA THR A 40 12.73 -29.21 -26.99
C THR A 40 12.60 -30.69 -26.62
N LEU A 41 11.66 -31.02 -25.72
CA LEU A 41 11.41 -32.39 -25.26
C LEU A 41 10.13 -33.00 -25.87
N HIS A 42 9.47 -32.30 -26.80
CA HIS A 42 8.22 -32.73 -27.46
C HIS A 42 7.13 -33.15 -26.46
N LEU A 43 6.94 -32.34 -25.39
CA LEU A 43 6.01 -32.67 -24.32
C LEU A 43 4.56 -32.42 -24.74
N THR A 44 3.66 -33.31 -24.31
CA THR A 44 2.23 -33.06 -24.39
C THR A 44 1.83 -31.88 -23.51
N ALA A 45 0.66 -31.29 -23.76
CA ALA A 45 0.14 -30.20 -22.91
C ALA A 45 0.03 -30.61 -21.43
N THR A 46 -0.44 -31.84 -21.17
CA THR A 46 -0.54 -32.43 -19.83
C THR A 46 0.83 -32.58 -19.15
N GLN A 47 1.84 -33.06 -19.89
CA GLN A 47 3.20 -33.22 -19.38
C GLN A 47 3.83 -31.85 -19.02
N ALA A 48 3.65 -30.85 -19.86
CA ALA A 48 4.12 -29.48 -19.60
C ALA A 48 3.42 -28.86 -18.39
N ALA A 49 2.10 -29.04 -18.28
CA ALA A 49 1.33 -28.56 -17.14
C ALA A 49 1.77 -29.26 -15.84
N PHE A 50 2.01 -30.55 -15.85
CA PHE A 50 2.47 -31.33 -14.70
C PHE A 50 3.89 -30.90 -14.28
N LEU A 51 4.78 -30.66 -15.25
CA LEU A 51 6.13 -30.16 -15.01
C LEU A 51 6.14 -28.82 -14.24
N VAL A 52 5.23 -27.91 -14.58
CA VAL A 52 5.08 -26.61 -13.87
C VAL A 52 4.43 -26.76 -12.49
N ALA A 53 3.53 -27.71 -12.35
CA ALA A 53 2.78 -27.91 -11.08
C ALA A 53 3.60 -28.65 -10.02
N VAL A 54 4.49 -29.55 -10.41
CA VAL A 54 5.19 -30.43 -9.47
C VAL A 54 6.04 -29.72 -8.41
N PRO A 55 6.73 -28.59 -8.67
CA PRO A 55 7.46 -27.84 -7.66
C PRO A 55 6.55 -27.33 -6.53
N VAL A 56 5.28 -27.07 -6.79
CA VAL A 56 4.32 -26.57 -5.80
C VAL A 56 4.11 -27.58 -4.68
N ILE A 57 4.13 -28.87 -5.00
CA ILE A 57 3.88 -29.94 -4.05
C ILE A 57 4.96 -29.95 -2.96
N LEU A 58 6.24 -30.08 -3.33
CA LEU A 58 7.33 -30.04 -2.34
C LEU A 58 7.44 -28.66 -1.69
N GLY A 59 7.23 -27.60 -2.46
CA GLY A 59 7.25 -26.22 -1.93
C GLY A 59 6.21 -25.98 -0.85
N ALA A 60 5.03 -26.58 -0.96
CA ALA A 60 3.99 -26.51 0.06
C ALA A 60 4.33 -27.39 1.27
N LEU A 61 4.63 -28.68 1.04
CA LEU A 61 4.87 -29.66 2.12
C LEU A 61 6.13 -29.33 2.93
N ALA A 62 7.21 -28.92 2.26
CA ALA A 62 8.47 -28.60 2.93
C ALA A 62 8.38 -27.36 3.84
N ARG A 63 7.36 -26.49 3.70
CA ARG A 63 7.16 -25.34 4.60
C ARG A 63 7.00 -25.76 6.06
N ILE A 64 6.38 -26.90 6.32
CA ILE A 64 6.17 -27.40 7.70
C ILE A 64 7.53 -27.74 8.35
N PRO A 65 8.34 -28.70 7.84
CA PRO A 65 9.62 -28.99 8.45
C PRO A 65 10.61 -27.82 8.42
N MET A 66 10.60 -26.99 7.39
CA MET A 66 11.47 -25.80 7.33
C MET A 66 11.08 -24.75 8.37
N GLY A 67 9.79 -24.56 8.64
CA GLY A 67 9.31 -23.70 9.74
C GLY A 67 9.74 -24.23 11.10
N MET A 68 9.64 -25.56 11.32
CA MET A 68 10.11 -26.21 12.55
C MET A 68 11.63 -26.07 12.74
N LEU A 69 12.41 -26.28 11.67
CA LEU A 69 13.87 -26.07 11.70
C LEU A 69 14.25 -24.62 12.00
N ALA A 70 13.49 -23.66 11.50
CA ALA A 70 13.70 -22.24 11.82
C ALA A 70 13.43 -21.90 13.29
N ASP A 71 12.47 -22.58 13.92
CA ASP A 71 12.18 -22.44 15.34
C ASP A 71 13.26 -23.14 16.22
N LEU A 72 13.80 -24.27 15.76
CA LEU A 72 14.83 -25.05 16.47
C LEU A 72 16.23 -24.45 16.38
N TYR A 73 16.69 -24.19 15.16
CA TYR A 73 18.08 -23.79 14.89
C TYR A 73 18.24 -22.29 14.62
N GLY A 74 17.13 -21.57 14.57
CA GLY A 74 17.11 -20.14 14.23
C GLY A 74 17.13 -19.87 12.73
N GLY A 75 16.62 -18.71 12.34
CA GLY A 75 16.42 -18.37 10.93
C GLY A 75 17.72 -18.22 10.13
N ARG A 76 18.82 -17.77 10.77
CA ARG A 76 20.11 -17.59 10.09
C ARG A 76 20.64 -18.89 9.48
N VAL A 77 20.76 -19.93 10.30
CA VAL A 77 21.29 -21.23 9.86
C VAL A 77 20.34 -21.94 8.91
N THR A 78 19.04 -21.95 9.26
CA THR A 78 18.02 -22.63 8.45
C THR A 78 17.87 -22.01 7.08
N PHE A 79 17.84 -20.67 6.96
CA PHE A 79 17.70 -20.02 5.67
C PHE A 79 18.95 -20.20 4.79
N THR A 80 20.16 -20.13 5.40
CA THR A 80 21.40 -20.41 4.68
C THR A 80 21.43 -21.82 4.13
N GLY A 81 21.11 -22.82 4.97
CA GLY A 81 21.07 -24.22 4.55
C GLY A 81 20.03 -24.48 3.46
N LEU A 82 18.87 -23.82 3.56
CA LEU A 82 17.83 -23.89 2.54
C LEU A 82 18.31 -23.33 1.18
N MET A 83 18.99 -22.18 1.16
CA MET A 83 19.50 -21.59 -0.08
C MET A 83 20.56 -22.46 -0.72
N ILE A 84 21.45 -23.07 0.07
CA ILE A 84 22.45 -24.03 -0.44
C ILE A 84 21.76 -25.25 -1.04
N ALA A 85 20.79 -25.84 -0.33
CA ALA A 85 20.03 -26.98 -0.83
C ALA A 85 19.22 -26.64 -2.09
N ALA A 86 18.63 -25.42 -2.14
CA ALA A 86 17.86 -24.93 -3.28
C ALA A 86 18.75 -24.60 -4.51
N ALA A 87 20.06 -24.47 -4.36
CA ALA A 87 20.98 -24.27 -5.48
C ALA A 87 21.26 -25.56 -6.28
N ILE A 88 21.05 -26.74 -5.70
CA ILE A 88 21.33 -28.03 -6.32
C ILE A 88 20.37 -28.35 -7.49
N PRO A 89 19.02 -28.21 -7.35
CA PRO A 89 18.07 -28.59 -8.40
C PRO A 89 18.23 -27.77 -9.70
N PRO A 90 18.46 -26.46 -9.73
CA PRO A 90 18.66 -25.73 -10.97
C PRO A 90 19.96 -26.17 -11.67
N LEU A 91 21.04 -26.43 -10.90
CA LEU A 91 22.27 -26.95 -11.44
C LEU A 91 22.05 -28.32 -12.09
N TRP A 92 21.34 -29.21 -11.41
CA TRP A 92 20.96 -30.52 -11.94
C TRP A 92 20.09 -30.37 -13.21
N ALA A 93 19.04 -29.55 -13.17
CA ALA A 93 18.19 -29.31 -14.33
C ALA A 93 18.98 -28.80 -15.56
N SER A 94 20.07 -28.05 -15.36
CA SER A 94 20.90 -27.51 -16.46
C SER A 94 21.63 -28.58 -17.28
N VAL A 95 21.76 -29.80 -16.78
CA VAL A 95 22.49 -30.91 -17.46
C VAL A 95 21.56 -32.05 -17.92
N VAL A 96 20.26 -31.94 -17.57
CA VAL A 96 19.27 -32.98 -17.89
C VAL A 96 18.85 -32.92 -19.36
N SER A 97 18.62 -34.12 -19.93
CA SER A 97 18.16 -34.32 -21.33
C SER A 97 16.85 -35.10 -21.44
N SER A 98 16.29 -35.61 -20.32
CA SER A 98 15.05 -36.39 -20.35
C SER A 98 13.95 -35.76 -19.48
N TYR A 99 12.68 -35.97 -19.87
CA TYR A 99 11.53 -35.46 -19.14
C TYR A 99 11.48 -35.95 -17.68
N GLY A 100 11.72 -37.24 -17.44
CA GLY A 100 11.66 -37.79 -16.08
C GLY A 100 12.69 -37.20 -15.13
N MET A 101 13.93 -36.98 -15.61
CA MET A 101 14.96 -36.33 -14.78
C MET A 101 14.68 -34.85 -14.60
N LEU A 102 14.13 -34.14 -15.59
CA LEU A 102 13.71 -32.76 -15.47
C LEU A 102 12.57 -32.62 -14.47
N LEU A 103 11.61 -33.55 -14.48
CA LEU A 103 10.50 -33.60 -13.53
C LEU A 103 11.00 -33.81 -12.09
N ALA A 104 11.97 -34.72 -11.91
CA ALA A 104 12.60 -34.93 -10.60
C ALA A 104 13.33 -33.66 -10.11
N ALA A 105 14.13 -33.01 -10.98
CA ALA A 105 14.80 -31.77 -10.66
C ALA A 105 13.78 -30.66 -10.32
N ALA A 106 12.68 -30.56 -11.06
CA ALA A 106 11.58 -29.64 -10.81
C ALA A 106 10.91 -29.89 -9.45
N PHE A 107 10.69 -31.16 -9.06
CA PHE A 107 10.16 -31.51 -7.76
C PHE A 107 11.06 -30.99 -6.62
N PHE A 108 12.37 -31.23 -6.67
CA PHE A 108 13.31 -30.76 -5.66
C PHE A 108 13.50 -29.25 -5.69
N LEU A 109 13.33 -28.60 -6.85
CA LEU A 109 13.33 -27.15 -6.94
C LEU A 109 12.20 -26.52 -6.09
N GLY A 110 11.13 -27.26 -5.87
CA GLY A 110 10.06 -26.88 -4.95
C GLY A 110 10.55 -26.52 -3.54
N LEU A 111 11.68 -27.08 -3.10
CA LEU A 111 12.25 -26.77 -1.78
C LEU A 111 12.48 -25.26 -1.59
N ALA A 112 12.87 -24.55 -2.64
CA ALA A 112 13.04 -23.08 -2.62
C ALA A 112 11.74 -22.33 -2.22
N GLY A 113 10.58 -22.87 -2.55
CA GLY A 113 9.27 -22.34 -2.16
C GLY A 113 8.96 -22.40 -0.67
N SER A 114 9.72 -23.19 0.12
CA SER A 114 9.59 -23.24 1.58
C SER A 114 10.29 -22.07 2.29
N SER A 115 11.10 -21.27 1.61
CA SER A 115 11.82 -20.11 2.14
C SER A 115 10.91 -19.09 2.84
N PHE A 116 9.65 -19.00 2.42
CA PHE A 116 8.67 -18.14 3.06
C PHE A 116 8.48 -18.45 4.55
N ALA A 117 8.33 -19.71 4.91
CA ALA A 117 8.10 -20.11 6.32
C ALA A 117 9.31 -19.80 7.22
N VAL A 118 10.52 -20.01 6.70
CA VAL A 118 11.78 -19.71 7.43
C VAL A 118 11.90 -18.21 7.69
N GLY A 119 11.64 -17.39 6.69
CA GLY A 119 11.82 -15.95 6.80
C GLY A 119 10.75 -15.26 7.64
N VAL A 120 9.50 -15.76 7.66
CA VAL A 120 8.47 -15.25 8.59
C VAL A 120 8.92 -15.45 10.03
N GLY A 121 9.42 -16.64 10.40
CA GLY A 121 9.99 -16.91 11.72
C GLY A 121 11.20 -16.04 12.05
N PHE A 122 12.07 -15.79 11.05
CA PHE A 122 13.27 -14.95 11.19
C PHE A 122 12.92 -13.46 11.37
N VAL A 123 12.09 -12.90 10.51
CA VAL A 123 11.77 -11.46 10.48
C VAL A 123 10.87 -11.05 11.65
N SER A 124 9.85 -11.85 11.99
CA SER A 124 8.87 -11.48 13.03
C SER A 124 9.53 -11.24 14.39
N ARG A 125 10.60 -11.96 14.71
CA ARG A 125 11.32 -11.85 15.98
C ARG A 125 12.11 -10.56 16.15
N TRP A 126 12.39 -9.82 15.06
CA TRP A 126 13.08 -8.52 15.08
C TRP A 126 12.15 -7.33 15.33
N TYR A 127 10.84 -7.53 15.18
CA TYR A 127 9.87 -6.44 15.25
C TYR A 127 8.91 -6.62 16.44
N PRO A 128 8.56 -5.51 17.13
CA PRO A 128 7.56 -5.55 18.17
C PRO A 128 6.17 -5.87 17.57
N PRO A 129 5.23 -6.43 18.34
CA PRO A 129 3.92 -6.86 17.84
C PRO A 129 3.17 -5.82 17.01
N GLN A 130 3.33 -4.51 17.33
CA GLN A 130 2.67 -3.40 16.64
C GLN A 130 3.20 -3.10 15.22
N LYS A 131 4.36 -3.67 14.85
CA LYS A 131 5.02 -3.45 13.56
C LYS A 131 5.30 -4.76 12.79
N GLN A 132 4.92 -5.90 13.34
CA GLN A 132 5.16 -7.19 12.72
C GLN A 132 4.40 -7.36 11.41
N GLY A 133 3.16 -6.88 11.33
CA GLY A 133 2.36 -6.95 10.11
C GLY A 133 3.01 -6.19 8.96
N THR A 134 3.45 -4.97 9.20
CA THR A 134 4.18 -4.16 8.21
C THR A 134 5.47 -4.85 7.76
N ALA A 135 6.27 -5.35 8.71
CA ALA A 135 7.54 -6.02 8.39
C ALA A 135 7.32 -7.31 7.58
N LEU A 136 6.35 -8.13 7.95
CA LEU A 136 6.02 -9.36 7.24
C LEU A 136 5.35 -9.10 5.88
N GLY A 137 4.61 -8.01 5.75
CA GLY A 137 4.09 -7.53 4.47
C GLY A 137 5.22 -7.15 3.51
N ILE A 138 6.24 -6.41 3.99
CA ILE A 138 7.45 -6.06 3.22
C ILE A 138 8.22 -7.33 2.87
N TYR A 139 8.41 -8.24 3.82
CA TYR A 139 9.03 -9.54 3.55
C TYR A 139 8.31 -10.29 2.42
N GLY A 140 6.98 -10.23 2.40
CA GLY A 140 6.13 -10.84 1.38
C GLY A 140 6.34 -10.30 -0.05
N LEU A 141 6.98 -9.12 -0.23
CA LEU A 141 7.41 -8.62 -1.55
C LEU A 141 8.41 -9.57 -2.24
N GLY A 142 9.06 -10.46 -1.49
CA GLY A 142 9.98 -11.46 -2.05
C GLY A 142 9.35 -12.36 -3.13
N ASN A 143 8.02 -12.46 -3.20
CA ASN A 143 7.33 -13.13 -4.31
C ASN A 143 7.66 -12.52 -5.69
N ILE A 144 8.13 -11.27 -5.76
CA ILE A 144 8.54 -10.63 -7.01
C ILE A 144 9.67 -11.40 -7.71
N GLY A 145 10.42 -12.22 -6.96
CA GLY A 145 11.47 -13.08 -7.53
C GLY A 145 10.95 -14.01 -8.61
N GLN A 146 9.78 -14.61 -8.43
CA GLN A 146 9.13 -15.44 -9.45
C GLN A 146 8.81 -14.63 -10.71
N SER A 147 8.18 -13.47 -10.55
CA SER A 147 7.86 -12.60 -11.70
C SER A 147 9.13 -12.12 -12.41
N THR A 148 10.20 -11.85 -11.67
CA THR A 148 11.48 -11.42 -12.20
C THR A 148 12.07 -12.48 -13.12
N VAL A 149 12.08 -13.76 -12.72
CA VAL A 149 12.65 -14.82 -13.55
C VAL A 149 11.75 -15.18 -14.73
N VAL A 150 10.43 -15.09 -14.57
CA VAL A 150 9.49 -15.30 -15.69
C VAL A 150 9.68 -14.23 -16.77
N PHE A 151 9.96 -12.99 -16.37
CA PHE A 151 10.20 -11.89 -17.31
C PHE A 151 11.63 -11.88 -17.87
N LEU A 152 12.65 -11.91 -17.01
CA LEU A 152 14.05 -11.81 -17.43
C LEU A 152 14.63 -13.13 -17.93
N GLY A 153 14.12 -14.27 -17.46
CA GLY A 153 14.65 -15.59 -17.80
C GLY A 153 14.73 -15.87 -19.30
N PRO A 154 13.64 -15.72 -20.06
CA PRO A 154 13.66 -15.89 -21.52
C PRO A 154 14.61 -14.91 -22.23
N ILE A 155 14.70 -13.66 -21.77
CA ILE A 155 15.58 -12.63 -22.33
C ILE A 155 17.05 -13.04 -22.14
N LEU A 156 17.42 -13.45 -20.92
CA LEU A 156 18.77 -13.93 -20.62
C LEU A 156 19.08 -15.25 -21.36
N ALA A 157 18.09 -16.11 -21.54
CA ALA A 157 18.28 -17.34 -22.28
C ALA A 157 18.49 -17.11 -23.78
N ALA A 158 17.85 -16.10 -24.36
CA ALA A 158 18.11 -15.72 -25.75
C ALA A 158 19.54 -15.23 -25.96
N ALA A 159 20.14 -14.55 -24.95
CA ALA A 159 21.50 -14.03 -25.02
C ALA A 159 22.57 -15.07 -24.67
N PHE A 160 22.33 -15.90 -23.65
CA PHE A 160 23.36 -16.78 -23.05
C PHE A 160 23.01 -18.27 -23.10
N GLY A 161 21.81 -18.61 -23.50
CA GLY A 161 21.28 -19.98 -23.43
C GLY A 161 20.67 -20.30 -22.06
N TRP A 162 19.57 -21.07 -22.05
CA TRP A 162 18.81 -21.38 -20.84
C TRP A 162 19.61 -22.14 -19.76
N ARG A 163 20.56 -23.01 -20.19
CA ARG A 163 21.42 -23.75 -19.24
C ARG A 163 22.29 -22.83 -18.40
N ILE A 164 22.78 -21.74 -18.99
CA ILE A 164 23.61 -20.73 -18.28
C ILE A 164 22.74 -19.97 -17.28
N VAL A 165 21.50 -19.65 -17.60
CA VAL A 165 20.54 -19.00 -16.67
C VAL A 165 20.33 -19.87 -15.44
N PHE A 166 20.12 -21.18 -15.60
CA PHE A 166 19.94 -22.12 -14.50
C PHE A 166 21.19 -22.21 -13.62
N ARG A 167 22.39 -22.34 -14.23
CA ARG A 167 23.66 -22.35 -13.49
C ARG A 167 23.95 -21.02 -12.80
N GLY A 168 23.68 -19.91 -13.47
CA GLY A 168 23.84 -18.58 -12.92
C GLY A 168 22.99 -18.35 -11.68
N LEU A 169 21.74 -18.83 -11.68
CA LEU A 169 20.89 -18.73 -10.51
C LEU A 169 21.34 -19.65 -9.37
N SER A 170 21.89 -20.84 -9.66
CA SER A 170 22.52 -21.69 -8.64
C SER A 170 23.72 -21.00 -7.98
N VAL A 171 24.58 -20.37 -8.79
CA VAL A 171 25.72 -19.59 -8.28
C VAL A 171 25.22 -18.41 -7.43
N LEU A 172 24.21 -17.68 -7.89
CA LEU A 172 23.60 -16.57 -7.14
C LEU A 172 23.07 -17.04 -5.78
N LEU A 173 22.37 -18.20 -5.71
CA LEU A 173 21.90 -18.78 -4.46
C LEU A 173 23.02 -19.08 -3.49
N ILE A 174 24.15 -19.67 -3.96
CA ILE A 174 25.31 -20.01 -3.13
C ILE A 174 25.99 -18.73 -2.63
N VAL A 175 26.28 -17.79 -3.54
CA VAL A 175 26.92 -16.52 -3.19
C VAL A 175 26.05 -15.74 -2.19
N TRP A 176 24.73 -15.67 -2.45
CA TRP A 176 23.83 -14.99 -1.54
C TRP A 176 23.67 -15.72 -0.21
N ALA A 177 23.71 -17.05 -0.19
CA ALA A 177 23.73 -17.82 1.06
C ALA A 177 24.94 -17.47 1.92
N ALA A 178 26.12 -17.31 1.31
CA ALA A 178 27.33 -16.87 2.01
C ALA A 178 27.18 -15.43 2.55
N VAL A 179 26.70 -14.50 1.74
CA VAL A 179 26.41 -13.11 2.17
C VAL A 179 25.40 -13.10 3.33
N PHE A 180 24.30 -13.84 3.20
CA PHE A 180 23.29 -13.94 4.26
C PHE A 180 23.89 -14.54 5.54
N PHE A 181 24.69 -15.60 5.44
CA PHE A 181 25.33 -16.20 6.60
C PHE A 181 26.28 -15.23 7.32
N LEU A 182 27.02 -14.41 6.60
CA LEU A 182 27.97 -13.46 7.19
C LEU A 182 27.25 -12.29 7.88
N PHE A 183 26.22 -11.73 7.27
CA PHE A 183 25.59 -10.50 7.72
C PHE A 183 24.27 -10.69 8.50
N ALA A 184 23.56 -11.81 8.32
CA ALA A 184 22.35 -12.08 9.06
C ALA A 184 22.67 -12.47 10.52
N ARG A 185 21.80 -12.03 11.41
CA ARG A 185 21.86 -12.32 12.84
C ARG A 185 20.51 -12.82 13.33
N ASN A 186 20.51 -13.78 14.23
CA ASN A 186 19.29 -14.15 14.93
C ASN A 186 18.91 -13.04 15.91
N SER A 187 17.60 -12.86 16.11
CA SER A 187 17.11 -11.89 17.11
C SER A 187 17.60 -12.25 18.53
N PRO A 188 17.97 -11.27 19.35
CA PRO A 188 18.32 -11.50 20.75
C PRO A 188 17.16 -12.02 21.59
N ASN A 189 15.92 -11.92 21.11
CA ASN A 189 14.74 -12.49 21.74
C ASN A 189 14.74 -14.01 21.56
N VAL A 190 15.47 -14.71 22.40
CA VAL A 190 15.59 -16.17 22.35
C VAL A 190 14.31 -16.80 22.89
N VAL A 191 13.62 -17.57 22.05
CA VAL A 191 12.56 -18.48 22.47
C VAL A 191 13.22 -19.84 22.73
N ARG A 192 12.96 -20.47 23.88
CA ARG A 192 13.47 -21.83 24.17
C ARG A 192 12.95 -22.78 23.09
N PRO A 193 13.82 -23.57 22.44
CA PRO A 193 13.37 -24.53 21.44
C PRO A 193 12.49 -25.61 22.13
N LYS A 194 11.39 -25.92 21.46
CA LYS A 194 10.48 -26.99 21.85
C LYS A 194 10.92 -28.31 21.21
N GLY A 195 10.58 -29.43 21.81
CA GLY A 195 10.77 -30.74 21.19
C GLY A 195 9.86 -30.91 19.94
N LEU A 196 10.28 -31.78 19.01
CA LEU A 196 9.51 -32.08 17.81
C LEU A 196 8.08 -32.55 18.11
N ASP A 197 7.90 -33.39 19.13
CA ASP A 197 6.58 -33.90 19.54
C ASP A 197 5.67 -32.77 20.03
N GLU A 198 6.23 -31.81 20.76
CA GLU A 198 5.48 -30.63 21.21
C GLU A 198 5.06 -29.75 20.05
N MET A 199 5.93 -29.52 19.05
CA MET A 199 5.62 -28.78 17.83
C MET A 199 4.54 -29.47 17.00
N LEU A 200 4.63 -30.76 16.80
CA LEU A 200 3.60 -31.55 16.12
C LEU A 200 2.29 -31.56 16.93
N GLY A 201 2.37 -31.51 18.24
CA GLY A 201 1.24 -31.36 19.16
C GLY A 201 0.48 -30.06 18.91
N VAL A 202 1.18 -28.94 18.68
CA VAL A 202 0.57 -27.64 18.34
C VAL A 202 -0.21 -27.74 17.02
N LEU A 203 0.36 -28.36 15.99
CA LEU A 203 -0.31 -28.52 14.69
C LEU A 203 -1.58 -29.39 14.79
N ARG A 204 -1.62 -30.34 15.70
CA ARG A 204 -2.78 -31.23 15.87
C ARG A 204 -3.86 -30.67 16.77
N ARG A 205 -3.50 -29.92 17.84
CA ARG A 205 -4.42 -29.49 18.90
C ARG A 205 -4.96 -28.07 18.70
N GLU A 206 -4.21 -27.17 18.03
CA GLU A 206 -4.54 -25.77 17.94
C GLU A 206 -5.51 -25.50 16.79
N ARG A 207 -6.80 -25.43 17.09
CA ARG A 207 -7.86 -25.15 16.11
C ARG A 207 -7.63 -23.82 15.38
N LEU A 208 -7.07 -22.82 16.06
CA LEU A 208 -6.82 -21.51 15.46
C LEU A 208 -5.78 -21.56 14.33
N ALA A 209 -4.80 -22.45 14.42
CA ALA A 209 -3.82 -22.67 13.35
C ALA A 209 -4.51 -23.12 12.04
N TRP A 210 -5.52 -24.00 12.14
CA TRP A 210 -6.31 -24.45 10.99
C TRP A 210 -7.25 -23.38 10.44
N VAL A 211 -7.81 -22.52 11.30
CA VAL A 211 -8.60 -21.36 10.88
C VAL A 211 -7.73 -20.38 10.07
N LEU A 212 -6.54 -20.04 10.57
CA LEU A 212 -5.59 -19.21 9.84
C LEU A 212 -5.11 -19.87 8.53
N SER A 213 -4.97 -21.20 8.53
CA SER A 213 -4.67 -21.99 7.32
C SER A 213 -5.78 -21.88 6.28
N ALA A 214 -7.04 -21.96 6.68
CA ALA A 214 -8.17 -21.77 5.77
C ALA A 214 -8.21 -20.34 5.21
N PHE A 215 -7.92 -19.31 6.03
CA PHE A 215 -7.84 -17.93 5.58
C PHE A 215 -6.73 -17.73 4.55
N TYR A 216 -5.56 -18.33 4.78
CA TYR A 216 -4.46 -18.25 3.84
C TYR A 216 -4.68 -19.13 2.61
N GLY A 217 -5.42 -20.23 2.76
CA GLY A 217 -5.90 -21.07 1.67
C GLY A 217 -6.70 -20.28 0.63
N LEU A 218 -7.56 -19.33 1.06
CA LEU A 218 -8.25 -18.44 0.15
C LEU A 218 -7.33 -17.31 -0.34
N THR A 219 -6.65 -16.59 0.56
CA THR A 219 -5.93 -15.37 0.17
C THR A 219 -4.70 -15.69 -0.67
N PHE A 220 -3.86 -16.62 -0.26
CA PHE A 220 -2.68 -17.03 -1.03
C PHE A 220 -2.99 -18.08 -2.09
N GLY A 221 -3.84 -19.05 -1.74
CA GLY A 221 -4.28 -20.06 -2.70
C GLY A 221 -5.01 -19.42 -3.88
N GLY A 222 -5.91 -18.48 -3.64
CA GLY A 222 -6.56 -17.70 -4.69
C GLY A 222 -5.55 -16.91 -5.54
N PHE A 223 -4.58 -16.24 -4.90
CA PHE A 223 -3.49 -15.56 -5.60
C PHE A 223 -2.71 -16.51 -6.52
N VAL A 224 -2.32 -17.68 -6.02
CA VAL A 224 -1.57 -18.69 -6.82
C VAL A 224 -2.44 -19.24 -7.95
N ALA A 225 -3.69 -19.58 -7.67
CA ALA A 225 -4.62 -20.10 -8.69
C ALA A 225 -4.79 -19.14 -9.86
N PHE A 226 -5.05 -17.85 -9.56
CA PHE A 226 -5.16 -16.83 -10.61
C PHE A 226 -3.83 -16.60 -11.33
N SER A 227 -2.70 -16.54 -10.63
CA SER A 227 -1.40 -16.32 -11.29
C SER A 227 -1.01 -17.44 -12.27
N ILE A 228 -1.51 -18.65 -12.06
CA ILE A 228 -1.24 -19.81 -12.93
C ILE A 228 -2.28 -19.92 -14.04
N TYR A 229 -3.56 -19.75 -13.74
CA TYR A 229 -4.66 -20.09 -14.65
C TYR A 229 -5.22 -18.90 -15.43
N LEU A 230 -5.05 -17.67 -14.95
CA LEU A 230 -5.58 -16.46 -15.59
C LEU A 230 -5.11 -16.28 -17.05
N PRO A 231 -3.85 -16.58 -17.45
CA PRO A 231 -3.46 -16.47 -18.85
C PRO A 231 -4.28 -17.37 -19.77
N THR A 232 -4.49 -18.62 -19.36
CA THR A 232 -5.29 -19.59 -20.11
C THR A 232 -6.74 -19.11 -20.21
N LEU A 233 -7.30 -18.68 -19.11
CA LEU A 233 -8.68 -18.20 -19.03
C LEU A 233 -8.92 -16.96 -19.89
N LEU A 234 -8.02 -15.98 -19.86
CA LEU A 234 -8.12 -14.78 -20.72
C LEU A 234 -8.02 -15.12 -22.21
N LYS A 235 -7.19 -16.10 -22.57
CA LYS A 235 -7.08 -16.58 -23.93
C LYS A 235 -8.34 -17.34 -24.37
N ASP A 236 -8.79 -18.29 -23.57
CA ASP A 236 -9.83 -19.26 -23.99
C ASP A 236 -11.24 -18.65 -23.92
N GLU A 237 -11.54 -17.81 -22.91
CA GLU A 237 -12.87 -17.20 -22.75
C GLU A 237 -13.04 -15.88 -23.52
N PHE A 238 -11.94 -15.11 -23.67
CA PHE A 238 -12.02 -13.77 -24.28
C PHE A 238 -11.23 -13.64 -25.57
N ASN A 239 -10.66 -14.74 -26.10
CA ASN A 239 -9.88 -14.78 -27.34
C ASN A 239 -8.72 -13.77 -27.38
N LEU A 240 -8.14 -13.43 -26.21
CA LEU A 240 -7.01 -12.52 -26.17
C LEU A 240 -5.75 -13.16 -26.75
N ARG A 241 -4.91 -12.32 -27.37
CA ARG A 241 -3.59 -12.80 -27.82
C ARG A 241 -2.77 -13.23 -26.59
N PRO A 242 -1.89 -14.24 -26.71
CA PRO A 242 -1.08 -14.75 -25.59
C PRO A 242 -0.29 -13.65 -24.87
N ALA A 243 0.20 -12.63 -25.60
CA ALA A 243 0.92 -11.49 -25.03
C ALA A 243 0.02 -10.63 -24.13
N ASP A 244 -1.21 -10.33 -24.57
CA ASP A 244 -2.18 -9.51 -23.84
C ASP A 244 -2.69 -10.25 -22.58
N ALA A 245 -2.95 -11.55 -22.70
CA ALA A 245 -3.31 -12.42 -21.59
C ALA A 245 -2.19 -12.50 -20.53
N GLY A 246 -0.93 -12.60 -21.00
CA GLY A 246 0.25 -12.53 -20.14
C GLY A 246 0.38 -11.20 -19.41
N LEU A 247 0.15 -10.10 -20.11
CA LEU A 247 0.22 -8.74 -19.53
C LEU A 247 -0.88 -8.52 -18.47
N GLY A 248 -2.11 -8.95 -18.75
CA GLY A 248 -3.22 -8.90 -17.78
C GLY A 248 -2.91 -9.70 -16.52
N THR A 249 -2.34 -10.88 -16.67
CA THR A 249 -1.90 -11.72 -15.54
C THR A 249 -0.76 -11.09 -14.77
N ALA A 250 0.22 -10.50 -15.44
CA ALA A 250 1.30 -9.77 -14.78
C ALA A 250 0.76 -8.59 -13.93
N GLY A 251 -0.22 -7.85 -14.46
CA GLY A 251 -0.92 -6.80 -13.72
C GLY A 251 -1.58 -7.30 -12.44
N PHE A 252 -2.29 -8.44 -12.51
CA PHE A 252 -2.87 -9.11 -11.34
C PHE A 252 -1.82 -9.45 -10.28
N VAL A 253 -0.72 -10.11 -10.68
CA VAL A 253 0.33 -10.57 -9.78
C VAL A 253 1.06 -9.40 -9.12
N VAL A 254 1.40 -8.37 -9.89
CA VAL A 254 2.08 -7.16 -9.39
C VAL A 254 1.19 -6.44 -8.38
N LEU A 255 -0.08 -6.20 -8.71
CA LEU A 255 -1.03 -5.53 -7.81
C LEU A 255 -1.18 -6.29 -6.48
N ALA A 256 -1.44 -7.59 -6.55
CA ALA A 256 -1.58 -8.42 -5.36
C ALA A 256 -0.31 -8.44 -4.51
N THR A 257 0.87 -8.47 -5.13
CA THR A 257 2.16 -8.50 -4.41
C THR A 257 2.46 -7.15 -3.74
N LEU A 258 2.27 -6.04 -4.45
CA LEU A 258 2.54 -4.70 -3.92
C LEU A 258 1.59 -4.29 -2.78
N LEU A 259 0.38 -4.85 -2.74
CA LEU A 259 -0.59 -4.56 -1.67
C LEU A 259 -0.38 -5.39 -0.39
N ARG A 260 0.53 -6.36 -0.36
CA ARG A 260 0.86 -7.11 0.86
C ARG A 260 1.39 -6.25 2.02
N PRO A 261 2.36 -5.34 1.80
CA PRO A 261 2.80 -4.42 2.86
C PRO A 261 1.67 -3.56 3.42
N LEU A 262 0.75 -3.11 2.54
CA LEU A 262 -0.43 -2.36 2.96
C LEU A 262 -1.33 -3.20 3.87
N GLY A 263 -1.58 -4.46 3.51
CA GLY A 263 -2.36 -5.39 4.32
C GLY A 263 -1.75 -5.61 5.70
N GLY A 264 -0.44 -5.83 5.78
CA GLY A 264 0.30 -5.96 7.04
C GLY A 264 0.26 -4.69 7.88
N TRP A 265 0.44 -3.53 7.26
CA TRP A 265 0.36 -2.23 7.94
C TRP A 265 -1.06 -1.92 8.46
N LEU A 266 -2.09 -2.22 7.68
CA LEU A 266 -3.48 -2.12 8.12
C LEU A 266 -3.75 -3.04 9.31
N ALA A 267 -3.26 -4.28 9.25
CA ALA A 267 -3.40 -5.25 10.33
C ALA A 267 -2.70 -4.81 11.62
N ASP A 268 -1.57 -4.09 11.52
CA ASP A 268 -0.90 -3.49 12.69
C ASP A 268 -1.73 -2.36 13.31
N ARG A 269 -2.52 -1.63 12.50
CA ARG A 269 -3.26 -0.45 12.95
C ARG A 269 -4.68 -0.74 13.45
N ILE A 270 -5.41 -1.54 12.70
CA ILE A 270 -6.83 -1.80 12.99
C ILE A 270 -7.10 -3.24 13.43
N GLY A 271 -6.06 -4.10 13.41
CA GLY A 271 -6.17 -5.52 13.74
C GLY A 271 -6.35 -6.42 12.51
N GLY A 272 -5.66 -7.57 12.51
CA GLY A 272 -5.70 -8.50 11.38
C GLY A 272 -7.09 -9.08 11.10
N ALA A 273 -7.86 -9.37 12.13
CA ALA A 273 -9.23 -9.89 12.00
C ALA A 273 -10.18 -8.90 11.31
N GLN A 274 -10.07 -7.60 11.63
CA GLN A 274 -10.87 -6.57 10.98
C GLN A 274 -10.49 -6.40 9.51
N VAL A 275 -9.19 -6.41 9.18
CA VAL A 275 -8.72 -6.36 7.79
C VAL A 275 -9.25 -7.56 7.00
N LEU A 276 -9.15 -8.77 7.55
CA LEU A 276 -9.67 -9.99 6.90
C LEU A 276 -11.19 -9.96 6.71
N SER A 277 -11.92 -9.33 7.64
CA SER A 277 -13.36 -9.15 7.47
C SER A 277 -13.70 -8.32 6.24
N VAL A 278 -12.97 -7.21 6.02
CA VAL A 278 -13.14 -6.36 4.82
C VAL A 278 -12.71 -7.12 3.56
N VAL A 279 -11.60 -7.85 3.63
CA VAL A 279 -11.06 -8.64 2.51
C VAL A 279 -12.06 -9.69 2.07
N PHE A 280 -12.52 -10.56 2.97
CA PHE A 280 -13.42 -11.65 2.61
C PHE A 280 -14.79 -11.14 2.15
N PHE A 281 -15.34 -10.13 2.81
CA PHE A 281 -16.59 -9.51 2.37
C PHE A 281 -16.46 -8.85 1.00
N GLY A 282 -15.34 -8.17 0.73
CA GLY A 282 -15.08 -7.52 -0.55
C GLY A 282 -14.82 -8.51 -1.70
N ILE A 283 -14.23 -9.68 -1.44
CA ILE A 283 -14.04 -10.72 -2.47
C ILE A 283 -15.40 -11.23 -3.01
N VAL A 284 -16.45 -11.25 -2.19
CA VAL A 284 -17.78 -11.75 -2.60
C VAL A 284 -18.29 -11.05 -3.87
N PRO A 285 -18.48 -9.71 -3.93
CA PRO A 285 -18.96 -9.06 -5.14
C PRO A 285 -17.95 -9.12 -6.29
N PHE A 286 -16.65 -9.02 -6.03
CA PHE A 286 -15.65 -9.07 -7.10
C PHE A 286 -15.55 -10.45 -7.74
N SER A 287 -15.73 -11.54 -6.98
CA SER A 287 -15.77 -12.87 -7.55
C SER A 287 -17.06 -13.13 -8.37
N LEU A 288 -18.18 -12.49 -8.05
CA LEU A 288 -19.38 -12.52 -8.88
C LEU A 288 -19.19 -11.75 -10.20
N LEU A 289 -18.40 -10.67 -10.22
CA LEU A 289 -18.05 -9.99 -11.48
C LEU A 289 -17.20 -10.88 -12.40
N LEU A 290 -16.38 -11.78 -11.85
CA LEU A 290 -15.65 -12.77 -12.64
C LEU A 290 -16.55 -13.79 -13.34
N ALA A 291 -17.74 -14.03 -12.81
CA ALA A 291 -18.74 -14.92 -13.41
C ALA A 291 -19.44 -14.30 -14.64
N TRP A 292 -19.26 -12.99 -14.89
CA TRP A 292 -19.90 -12.29 -15.99
C TRP A 292 -19.14 -12.52 -17.31
N PRO A 293 -19.79 -12.92 -18.42
CA PRO A 293 -19.15 -13.28 -19.69
C PRO A 293 -18.74 -12.04 -20.51
N SER A 294 -18.14 -11.03 -19.90
CA SER A 294 -17.63 -9.83 -20.56
C SER A 294 -16.29 -9.44 -19.95
N ILE A 295 -15.35 -9.02 -20.80
CA ILE A 295 -13.97 -8.69 -20.39
C ILE A 295 -13.90 -7.56 -19.38
N THR A 296 -14.78 -6.55 -19.47
CA THR A 296 -14.74 -5.38 -18.58
C THR A 296 -15.12 -5.72 -17.13
N PRO A 297 -16.30 -6.31 -16.83
CA PRO A 297 -16.59 -6.74 -15.46
C PRO A 297 -15.65 -7.83 -14.97
N PHE A 298 -15.20 -8.74 -15.84
CA PHE A 298 -14.20 -9.75 -15.51
C PHE A 298 -12.88 -9.10 -15.05
N THR A 299 -12.37 -8.12 -15.78
CA THR A 299 -11.14 -7.39 -15.42
C THR A 299 -11.31 -6.64 -14.10
N ALA A 300 -12.43 -5.96 -13.90
CA ALA A 300 -12.74 -5.29 -12.64
C ALA A 300 -12.78 -6.29 -11.46
N GLY A 301 -13.42 -7.44 -11.66
CA GLY A 301 -13.46 -8.55 -10.71
C GLY A 301 -12.07 -9.09 -10.40
N ALA A 302 -11.25 -9.36 -11.43
CA ALA A 302 -9.90 -9.89 -11.28
C ALA A 302 -8.98 -8.93 -10.50
N LEU A 303 -9.00 -7.66 -10.84
CA LEU A 303 -8.17 -6.65 -10.16
C LEU A 303 -8.66 -6.34 -8.75
N GLY A 304 -9.98 -6.33 -8.53
CA GLY A 304 -10.55 -6.23 -7.17
C GLY A 304 -10.16 -7.41 -6.30
N CYS A 305 -10.24 -8.63 -6.82
CA CYS A 305 -9.75 -9.84 -6.15
C CYS A 305 -8.24 -9.77 -5.91
N ALA A 306 -7.42 -9.33 -6.87
CA ALA A 306 -5.97 -9.17 -6.72
C ALA A 306 -5.63 -8.26 -5.54
N ALA A 307 -6.28 -7.09 -5.48
CA ALA A 307 -6.06 -6.13 -4.40
C ALA A 307 -6.41 -6.72 -3.02
N LEU A 308 -7.57 -7.35 -2.90
CA LEU A 308 -8.05 -7.92 -1.64
C LEU A 308 -7.24 -9.14 -1.21
N LEU A 309 -6.89 -10.04 -2.14
CA LEU A 309 -6.04 -11.19 -1.87
C LEU A 309 -4.66 -10.74 -1.38
N GLY A 310 -4.07 -9.70 -2.01
CA GLY A 310 -2.81 -9.12 -1.58
C GLY A 310 -2.87 -8.55 -0.16
N ILE A 311 -3.88 -7.74 0.15
CA ILE A 311 -4.12 -7.19 1.49
C ILE A 311 -4.34 -8.32 2.51
N GLY A 312 -5.15 -9.33 2.16
CA GLY A 312 -5.42 -10.49 3.00
C GLY A 312 -4.17 -11.29 3.35
N ASN A 313 -3.29 -11.48 2.37
CA ASN A 313 -2.01 -12.16 2.59
C ASN A 313 -1.15 -11.47 3.64
N GLY A 314 -1.08 -10.14 3.63
CA GLY A 314 -0.37 -9.36 4.65
C GLY A 314 -1.02 -9.49 6.04
N ALA A 315 -2.35 -9.50 6.09
CA ALA A 315 -3.11 -9.54 7.34
C ALA A 315 -3.03 -10.91 8.04
N VAL A 316 -3.09 -12.03 7.31
CA VAL A 316 -2.98 -13.37 7.91
C VAL A 316 -1.65 -13.54 8.64
N PHE A 317 -0.54 -13.11 8.03
CA PHE A 317 0.78 -13.27 8.66
C PHE A 317 1.07 -12.30 9.79
N LYS A 318 0.23 -11.29 10.00
CA LYS A 318 0.21 -10.55 11.27
C LYS A 318 -0.37 -11.39 12.40
N LEU A 319 -1.40 -12.18 12.14
CA LEU A 319 -2.10 -12.98 13.15
C LEU A 319 -1.26 -14.17 13.63
N VAL A 320 -0.44 -14.79 12.75
CA VAL A 320 0.37 -15.95 13.12
C VAL A 320 1.31 -15.64 14.29
N PRO A 321 2.24 -14.69 14.26
CA PRO A 321 3.11 -14.38 15.39
C PRO A 321 2.35 -13.76 16.58
N GLN A 322 1.20 -13.14 16.34
CA GLN A 322 0.37 -12.58 17.40
C GLN A 322 -0.21 -13.66 18.31
N TYR A 323 -0.69 -14.76 17.74
CA TYR A 323 -1.29 -15.86 18.50
C TYR A 323 -0.29 -16.97 18.83
N PHE A 324 0.76 -17.14 18.02
CA PHE A 324 1.73 -18.24 18.13
C PHE A 324 3.18 -17.71 18.20
N ALA A 325 3.45 -16.77 19.11
CA ALA A 325 4.75 -16.13 19.24
C ALA A 325 5.92 -17.11 19.48
N LYS A 326 5.66 -18.23 20.15
CA LYS A 326 6.67 -19.28 20.46
C LYS A 326 6.85 -20.30 19.33
N ASP A 327 5.83 -20.49 18.49
CA ASP A 327 5.75 -21.49 17.42
C ASP A 327 5.51 -20.84 16.05
N THR A 328 5.99 -19.61 15.87
CA THR A 328 5.70 -18.81 14.67
C THR A 328 6.16 -19.51 13.39
N GLY A 329 7.35 -20.09 13.36
CA GLY A 329 7.86 -20.81 12.18
C GLY A 329 7.04 -22.06 11.89
N THR A 330 6.76 -22.86 12.91
CA THR A 330 5.99 -24.11 12.81
C THR A 330 4.57 -23.85 12.29
N VAL A 331 3.86 -22.89 12.89
CA VAL A 331 2.49 -22.55 12.47
C VAL A 331 2.49 -21.87 11.09
N THR A 332 3.48 -21.03 10.80
CA THR A 332 3.66 -20.47 9.45
C THR A 332 3.87 -21.56 8.40
N GLY A 333 4.61 -22.63 8.78
CA GLY A 333 4.79 -23.81 7.93
C GLY A 333 3.46 -24.44 7.54
N LEU A 334 2.58 -24.70 8.51
CA LEU A 334 1.23 -25.27 8.29
C LEU A 334 0.37 -24.30 7.44
N VAL A 335 0.25 -23.06 7.89
CA VAL A 335 -0.55 -22.02 7.19
C VAL A 335 -0.07 -21.84 5.76
N GLY A 336 1.26 -21.81 5.57
CA GLY A 336 1.86 -21.69 4.25
C GLY A 336 1.67 -22.93 3.38
N ALA A 337 1.69 -24.13 3.94
CA ALA A 337 1.45 -25.38 3.23
C ALA A 337 0.01 -25.43 2.69
N VAL A 338 -0.98 -25.19 3.55
CA VAL A 338 -2.39 -25.15 3.16
C VAL A 338 -2.65 -24.06 2.12
N GLY A 339 -2.02 -22.87 2.29
CA GLY A 339 -2.09 -21.78 1.30
C GLY A 339 -1.52 -22.17 -0.06
N GLY A 340 -0.37 -22.86 -0.08
CA GLY A 340 0.22 -23.36 -1.33
C GLY A 340 -0.67 -24.38 -2.03
N LEU A 341 -1.16 -25.37 -1.28
CA LEU A 341 -2.09 -26.40 -1.79
C LEU A 341 -3.44 -25.80 -2.21
N GLY A 342 -3.90 -24.73 -1.55
CA GLY A 342 -5.11 -24.00 -1.91
C GLY A 342 -5.09 -23.41 -3.32
N GLY A 343 -3.90 -23.16 -3.88
CA GLY A 343 -3.75 -22.70 -5.27
C GLY A 343 -3.85 -23.80 -6.31
N PHE A 344 -3.74 -25.07 -5.89
CA PHE A 344 -3.76 -26.20 -6.79
C PHE A 344 -5.18 -26.61 -7.22
N PHE A 345 -6.15 -26.56 -6.31
CA PHE A 345 -7.51 -27.05 -6.55
C PHE A 345 -8.38 -26.15 -7.45
N PRO A 346 -8.40 -24.82 -7.35
CA PRO A 346 -9.29 -23.98 -8.13
C PRO A 346 -9.17 -24.13 -9.64
N PRO A 347 -7.95 -24.20 -10.26
CA PRO A 347 -7.82 -24.46 -11.68
C PRO A 347 -8.42 -25.80 -12.11
N LEU A 348 -8.26 -26.85 -11.29
CA LEU A 348 -8.84 -28.18 -11.57
C LEU A 348 -10.37 -28.14 -11.54
N LEU A 349 -10.95 -27.39 -10.58
CA LEU A 349 -12.40 -27.23 -10.49
C LEU A 349 -12.95 -26.45 -11.69
N LEU A 350 -12.27 -25.37 -12.11
CA LEU A 350 -12.67 -24.60 -13.29
C LEU A 350 -12.62 -25.45 -14.56
N GLY A 351 -11.54 -26.25 -14.73
CA GLY A 351 -11.44 -27.22 -15.85
C GLY A 351 -12.56 -28.26 -15.81
N ALA A 352 -12.83 -28.85 -14.65
CA ALA A 352 -13.90 -29.83 -14.51
C ALA A 352 -15.30 -29.22 -14.79
N PHE A 353 -15.58 -27.99 -14.41
CA PHE A 353 -16.83 -27.30 -14.79
C PHE A 353 -16.88 -27.02 -16.30
N SER A 354 -15.78 -26.60 -16.91
CA SER A 354 -15.69 -26.41 -18.36
C SER A 354 -15.96 -27.71 -19.12
N ASP A 355 -15.35 -28.81 -18.67
CA ASP A 355 -15.51 -30.13 -19.34
C ASP A 355 -16.92 -30.71 -19.10
N ALA A 356 -17.51 -30.54 -17.91
CA ALA A 356 -18.79 -31.18 -17.58
C ALA A 356 -20.01 -30.39 -18.07
N VAL A 357 -19.94 -29.05 -18.04
CA VAL A 357 -21.12 -28.17 -18.25
C VAL A 357 -20.86 -27.14 -19.35
N GLY A 358 -19.64 -27.04 -19.89
CA GLY A 358 -19.26 -26.06 -20.91
C GLY A 358 -19.16 -24.61 -20.43
N VAL A 359 -19.15 -24.38 -19.10
CA VAL A 359 -19.08 -23.04 -18.51
C VAL A 359 -18.19 -23.01 -17.28
N ILE A 360 -17.53 -21.89 -17.04
CA ILE A 360 -16.60 -21.72 -15.90
C ILE A 360 -17.18 -20.89 -14.74
N TRP A 361 -18.28 -20.15 -14.96
CA TRP A 361 -18.86 -19.25 -13.96
C TRP A 361 -19.19 -19.92 -12.61
N PRO A 362 -19.56 -21.24 -12.51
CA PRO A 362 -19.86 -21.86 -11.23
C PRO A 362 -18.64 -21.87 -10.29
N GLY A 363 -17.42 -21.94 -10.83
CA GLY A 363 -16.19 -21.86 -10.04
C GLY A 363 -16.02 -20.51 -9.35
N PHE A 364 -16.41 -19.42 -9.99
CA PHE A 364 -16.36 -18.08 -9.38
C PHE A 364 -17.46 -17.86 -8.35
N VAL A 365 -18.64 -18.45 -8.55
CA VAL A 365 -19.71 -18.49 -7.53
C VAL A 365 -19.23 -19.28 -6.30
N LEU A 366 -18.53 -20.40 -6.48
CA LEU A 366 -17.95 -21.18 -5.40
C LEU A 366 -16.88 -20.37 -4.66
N LEU A 367 -16.06 -19.59 -5.36
CA LEU A 367 -15.11 -18.64 -4.75
C LEU A 367 -15.83 -17.61 -3.89
N SER A 368 -16.91 -17.03 -4.40
CA SER A 368 -17.77 -16.08 -3.67
C SER A 368 -18.35 -16.71 -2.38
N LEU A 369 -18.89 -17.91 -2.49
CA LEU A 369 -19.44 -18.65 -1.35
C LEU A 369 -18.33 -18.96 -0.32
N THR A 370 -17.16 -19.39 -0.76
CA THR A 370 -16.02 -19.67 0.11
C THR A 370 -15.59 -18.40 0.86
N ALA A 371 -15.48 -17.27 0.18
CA ALA A 371 -15.16 -15.99 0.79
C ALA A 371 -16.21 -15.58 1.83
N PHE A 372 -17.50 -15.75 1.54
CA PHE A 372 -18.59 -15.49 2.47
C PHE A 372 -18.52 -16.39 3.71
N LEU A 373 -18.26 -17.68 3.53
CA LEU A 373 -18.12 -18.63 4.65
C LEU A 373 -16.92 -18.28 5.55
N LEU A 374 -15.78 -17.89 4.95
CA LEU A 374 -14.61 -17.47 5.70
C LEU A 374 -14.82 -16.12 6.40
N TRP A 375 -15.59 -15.20 5.80
CA TRP A 375 -16.04 -13.99 6.47
C TRP A 375 -16.86 -14.29 7.73
N ARG A 376 -17.83 -15.23 7.63
CA ARG A 376 -18.63 -15.70 8.77
C ARG A 376 -17.77 -16.40 9.83
N LEU A 377 -16.81 -17.20 9.41
CA LEU A 377 -15.87 -17.90 10.31
C LEU A 377 -14.99 -16.88 11.07
N ASN A 378 -14.45 -15.88 10.35
CA ASN A 378 -13.66 -14.80 10.95
C ASN A 378 -14.47 -14.02 11.99
N ALA A 379 -15.74 -13.68 11.66
CA ALA A 379 -16.63 -12.99 12.57
C ALA A 379 -16.91 -13.79 13.87
N ARG A 380 -17.04 -15.12 13.76
CA ARG A 380 -17.33 -16.00 14.90
C ARG A 380 -16.10 -16.31 15.75
N VAL A 381 -14.91 -16.47 15.15
CA VAL A 381 -13.72 -16.96 15.86
C VAL A 381 -12.85 -15.80 16.35
N LEU A 382 -12.50 -14.83 15.47
CA LEU A 382 -11.55 -13.79 15.83
C LEU A 382 -12.22 -12.50 16.30
N LEU A 383 -13.24 -12.02 15.58
CA LEU A 383 -13.89 -10.76 15.97
C LEU A 383 -14.74 -10.87 17.24
N SER A 384 -15.28 -12.05 17.55
CA SER A 384 -15.98 -12.29 18.83
C SER A 384 -15.03 -12.32 20.01
N ALA A 385 -13.86 -12.94 19.85
CA ALA A 385 -12.81 -12.96 20.89
C ALA A 385 -12.24 -11.55 21.13
N ASP A 386 -12.02 -10.76 20.08
CA ASP A 386 -11.62 -9.36 20.19
C ASP A 386 -12.70 -8.51 20.89
N ARG A 387 -13.99 -8.76 20.64
CA ARG A 387 -15.10 -8.06 21.31
C ARG A 387 -15.18 -8.36 22.79
N ALA A 388 -15.04 -9.63 23.18
CA ALA A 388 -15.04 -10.03 24.59
C ALA A 388 -13.88 -9.42 25.40
N ALA A 389 -12.72 -9.24 24.77
CA ALA A 389 -11.57 -8.55 25.38
C ALA A 389 -11.74 -7.02 25.47
N VAL A 390 -12.74 -6.45 24.80
CA VAL A 390 -12.95 -4.98 24.57
C VAL A 390 -14.11 -4.42 25.37
N GLU A 391 -15.01 -5.23 25.92
CA GLU A 391 -16.17 -4.76 26.68
C GLU A 391 -15.83 -3.97 27.96
N THR A 392 -14.55 -3.78 28.27
CA THR A 392 -14.08 -3.02 29.43
C THR A 392 -13.69 -1.56 29.15
N ALA A 393 -13.91 -0.99 27.95
CA ALA A 393 -13.49 0.40 27.67
C ALA A 393 -14.51 1.22 26.83
N PRO A 394 -15.15 2.25 27.41
CA PRO A 394 -16.17 3.09 26.74
C PRO A 394 -15.66 3.94 25.58
N ILE A 395 -14.35 4.10 25.39
CA ILE A 395 -13.73 4.95 24.35
C ILE A 395 -13.76 4.29 22.94
N ARG A 396 -14.00 2.97 22.83
CA ARG A 396 -13.92 2.23 21.53
C ARG A 396 -15.18 2.31 20.67
N GLN A 397 -16.38 2.45 21.24
CA GLN A 397 -17.61 2.56 20.44
C GLN A 397 -17.65 3.82 19.55
N SER A 398 -17.12 4.94 20.04
CA SER A 398 -16.98 6.18 19.27
C SER A 398 -16.02 6.02 18.08
N ARG A 399 -14.93 5.25 18.24
CA ARG A 399 -13.95 5.02 17.15
C ARG A 399 -14.49 4.12 16.04
N ALA A 400 -15.24 3.08 16.36
CA ALA A 400 -15.82 2.18 15.37
C ALA A 400 -16.85 2.91 14.48
N MET A 401 -17.68 3.76 15.06
CA MET A 401 -18.65 4.57 14.32
C MET A 401 -17.94 5.60 13.41
N THR A 402 -16.87 6.25 13.89
CA THR A 402 -16.06 7.16 13.07
C THR A 402 -15.44 6.42 11.88
N GLN A 403 -14.89 5.22 12.10
CA GLN A 403 -14.29 4.41 11.03
C GLN A 403 -15.31 3.95 10.01
N LEU A 404 -16.49 3.50 10.44
CA LEU A 404 -17.57 3.11 9.54
C LEU A 404 -18.02 4.30 8.67
N ARG A 405 -18.27 5.46 9.28
CA ARG A 405 -18.65 6.68 8.57
C ARG A 405 -17.56 7.12 7.59
N ALA A 406 -16.29 7.05 7.99
CA ALA A 406 -15.16 7.37 7.12
C ALA A 406 -15.08 6.40 5.93
N GLY A 407 -15.30 5.11 6.15
CA GLY A 407 -15.35 4.10 5.09
C GLY A 407 -16.49 4.35 4.12
N LEU A 408 -17.70 4.66 4.61
CA LEU A 408 -18.85 4.99 3.76
C LEU A 408 -18.58 6.22 2.89
N TRP A 409 -18.11 7.33 3.46
CA TRP A 409 -17.79 8.54 2.69
C TRP A 409 -16.66 8.30 1.68
N ALA A 410 -15.62 7.55 2.07
CA ALA A 410 -14.55 7.19 1.15
C ALA A 410 -15.07 6.39 -0.04
N THR A 411 -15.96 5.43 0.20
CA THR A 411 -16.58 4.62 -0.86
C THR A 411 -17.50 5.46 -1.77
N VAL A 412 -18.26 6.41 -1.22
CA VAL A 412 -19.09 7.32 -2.02
C VAL A 412 -18.22 8.17 -2.95
N TRP A 413 -17.18 8.84 -2.42
CA TRP A 413 -16.29 9.66 -3.24
C TRP A 413 -15.55 8.86 -4.31
N THR A 414 -15.13 7.64 -3.96
CA THR A 414 -14.48 6.73 -4.91
C THR A 414 -15.47 6.25 -5.98
N GLY A 415 -16.71 5.95 -5.61
CA GLY A 415 -17.76 5.58 -6.56
C GLY A 415 -18.08 6.70 -7.54
N LEU A 416 -18.13 7.96 -7.07
CA LEU A 416 -18.27 9.13 -7.94
C LEU A 416 -17.10 9.29 -8.92
N LEU A 417 -15.87 9.07 -8.45
CA LEU A 417 -14.69 9.09 -9.33
C LEU A 417 -14.77 7.99 -10.39
N VAL A 418 -15.09 6.75 -10.00
CA VAL A 418 -15.22 5.63 -10.95
C VAL A 418 -16.32 5.93 -11.98
N ALA A 419 -17.46 6.46 -11.55
CA ALA A 419 -18.50 6.88 -12.47
C ALA A 419 -18.01 7.97 -13.45
N ALA A 420 -17.27 8.96 -12.96
CA ALA A 420 -16.70 10.01 -13.80
C ALA A 420 -15.66 9.48 -14.80
N ILE A 421 -14.88 8.46 -14.41
CA ILE A 421 -13.94 7.77 -15.33
C ILE A 421 -14.72 7.03 -16.41
N VAL A 422 -15.73 6.23 -16.04
CA VAL A 422 -16.52 5.45 -17.00
C VAL A 422 -17.26 6.35 -17.98
N VAL A 423 -17.90 7.43 -17.49
CA VAL A 423 -18.62 8.39 -18.33
C VAL A 423 -17.65 9.16 -19.24
N GLY A 424 -16.52 9.62 -18.70
CA GLY A 424 -15.54 10.40 -19.47
C GLY A 424 -14.88 9.58 -20.58
N SER A 425 -14.60 8.30 -20.33
CA SER A 425 -14.00 7.37 -21.30
C SER A 425 -15.01 6.68 -22.22
N ARG A 426 -16.25 7.18 -22.33
CA ARG A 426 -17.33 6.59 -23.14
C ARG A 426 -17.49 5.09 -22.88
N ASN A 427 -17.77 4.71 -21.61
CA ASN A 427 -17.86 3.34 -21.15
C ASN A 427 -16.58 2.52 -21.36
N LEU A 428 -15.43 3.16 -21.21
CA LEU A 428 -14.07 2.58 -21.40
C LEU A 428 -13.70 2.23 -22.84
N GLU A 429 -14.49 2.66 -23.85
CA GLU A 429 -14.16 2.45 -25.26
C GLU A 429 -12.85 3.14 -25.66
N ASN A 430 -12.62 4.34 -25.14
CA ASN A 430 -11.43 5.15 -25.42
C ASN A 430 -10.37 5.03 -24.30
N PHE A 431 -10.50 4.07 -23.41
CA PHE A 431 -9.58 3.93 -22.28
C PHE A 431 -8.30 3.19 -22.71
N ASP A 432 -7.14 3.84 -22.56
CA ASP A 432 -5.86 3.23 -22.85
C ASP A 432 -5.52 2.15 -21.80
N PRO A 433 -5.33 0.87 -22.21
CA PRO A 433 -4.94 -0.21 -21.32
C PRO A 433 -3.67 0.07 -20.49
N ALA A 434 -2.74 0.89 -21.00
CA ALA A 434 -1.54 1.29 -20.27
C ALA A 434 -1.85 2.10 -19.01
N LEU A 435 -3.02 2.75 -18.95
CA LEU A 435 -3.45 3.57 -17.82
C LEU A 435 -4.18 2.79 -16.70
N VAL A 436 -4.44 1.51 -16.88
CA VAL A 436 -5.18 0.68 -15.90
C VAL A 436 -4.53 0.74 -14.52
N ILE A 437 -3.21 0.56 -14.42
CA ILE A 437 -2.51 0.57 -13.14
C ILE A 437 -2.53 1.96 -12.49
N TYR A 438 -2.41 3.04 -13.28
CA TYR A 438 -2.59 4.41 -12.80
C TYR A 438 -3.98 4.64 -12.22
N THR A 439 -5.01 4.15 -12.91
CA THR A 439 -6.40 4.29 -12.49
C THR A 439 -6.63 3.62 -11.13
N PHE A 440 -6.11 2.41 -10.91
CA PHE A 440 -6.16 1.77 -9.60
C PHE A 440 -5.42 2.56 -8.52
N ALA A 441 -4.25 3.12 -8.83
CA ALA A 441 -3.52 3.96 -7.89
C ALA A 441 -4.32 5.23 -7.53
N VAL A 442 -5.02 5.84 -8.49
CA VAL A 442 -5.88 7.01 -8.26
C VAL A 442 -7.11 6.64 -7.44
N ILE A 443 -7.78 5.53 -7.75
CA ILE A 443 -8.91 4.99 -6.97
C ILE A 443 -8.48 4.76 -5.52
N PHE A 444 -7.34 4.09 -5.31
CA PHE A 444 -6.76 3.86 -3.99
C PHE A 444 -6.45 5.16 -3.26
N ALA A 445 -5.78 6.11 -3.94
CA ALA A 445 -5.44 7.41 -3.38
C ALA A 445 -6.70 8.18 -2.96
N THR A 446 -7.73 8.19 -3.79
CA THR A 446 -9.01 8.87 -3.52
C THR A 446 -9.70 8.28 -2.32
N TRP A 447 -9.83 6.96 -2.26
CA TRP A 447 -10.42 6.28 -1.11
C TRP A 447 -9.61 6.56 0.17
N GLY A 448 -8.30 6.42 0.11
CA GLY A 448 -7.40 6.65 1.24
C GLY A 448 -7.45 8.09 1.74
N VAL A 449 -7.42 9.07 0.84
CA VAL A 449 -7.53 10.49 1.19
C VAL A 449 -8.88 10.80 1.83
N ALA A 450 -9.99 10.36 1.23
CA ALA A 450 -11.33 10.61 1.74
C ALA A 450 -11.55 9.96 3.13
N TYR A 451 -11.05 8.73 3.31
CA TYR A 451 -11.08 8.04 4.60
C TYR A 451 -10.28 8.80 5.67
N HIS A 452 -9.02 9.11 5.40
CA HIS A 452 -8.15 9.80 6.34
C HIS A 452 -8.65 11.21 6.65
N TYR A 453 -9.19 11.91 5.65
CA TYR A 453 -9.76 13.24 5.83
C TYR A 453 -10.97 13.21 6.75
N THR A 454 -11.88 12.26 6.58
CA THR A 454 -13.05 12.08 7.43
C THR A 454 -12.64 11.74 8.87
N VAL A 455 -11.70 10.81 9.06
CA VAL A 455 -11.16 10.48 10.39
C VAL A 455 -10.47 11.69 11.03
N TRP A 456 -9.75 12.49 10.25
CA TRP A 456 -9.08 13.70 10.76
C TRP A 456 -10.08 14.79 11.16
N LEU A 457 -11.16 15.00 10.38
CA LEU A 457 -12.22 15.94 10.72
C LEU A 457 -12.97 15.54 12.00
N ASP A 458 -13.08 14.25 12.28
CA ASP A 458 -13.82 13.76 13.46
C ASP A 458 -13.01 13.82 14.78
N LYS A 459 -11.72 14.14 14.71
CA LYS A 459 -10.92 14.38 15.92
C LYS A 459 -11.47 15.59 16.68
N PRO A 460 -11.59 15.52 18.02
CA PRO A 460 -12.27 16.55 18.81
C PRO A 460 -11.87 18.01 18.50
N PRO A 461 -10.57 18.37 18.39
CA PRO A 461 -10.19 19.74 18.05
C PRO A 461 -10.64 20.15 16.64
N THR A 462 -10.44 19.29 15.65
CA THR A 462 -10.76 19.57 14.23
C THR A 462 -12.25 19.65 14.03
N ARG A 463 -13.00 18.74 14.68
CA ARG A 463 -14.48 18.68 14.62
C ARG A 463 -15.10 19.99 15.12
N ILE A 464 -14.60 20.55 16.22
CA ILE A 464 -15.12 21.81 16.76
C ILE A 464 -14.85 22.96 15.78
N PHE A 465 -13.63 23.09 15.24
CA PHE A 465 -13.33 24.12 14.23
C PHE A 465 -14.22 23.98 12.99
N TRP A 466 -14.49 22.75 12.53
CA TRP A 466 -15.36 22.50 11.40
C TRP A 466 -16.83 22.88 11.71
N GLN A 467 -17.34 22.45 12.83
CA GLN A 467 -18.73 22.75 13.25
C GLN A 467 -18.93 24.25 13.47
N ARG A 468 -17.99 24.92 14.15
CA ARG A 468 -18.04 26.37 14.37
C ARG A 468 -17.88 27.15 13.07
N GLY A 469 -17.01 26.71 12.15
CA GLY A 469 -16.88 27.31 10.84
C GLY A 469 -18.20 27.34 10.08
N TRP A 470 -18.94 26.24 10.09
CA TRP A 470 -20.28 26.15 9.49
C TRP A 470 -21.35 26.99 10.20
N GLN A 471 -21.34 27.01 11.53
CA GLN A 471 -22.24 27.90 12.32
C GLN A 471 -22.03 29.36 11.96
N ILE A 472 -20.78 29.81 12.00
CA ILE A 472 -20.39 31.19 11.67
C ILE A 472 -20.81 31.53 10.22
N ALA A 473 -20.58 30.60 9.28
CA ALA A 473 -20.95 30.81 7.88
C ALA A 473 -22.46 30.97 7.68
N LYS A 474 -23.27 30.22 8.45
CA LYS A 474 -24.74 30.36 8.44
C LYS A 474 -25.21 31.65 9.09
N GLU A 475 -24.65 32.03 10.26
CA GLU A 475 -25.02 33.22 11.02
C GLU A 475 -24.68 34.52 10.26
N GLN A 476 -23.53 34.55 9.57
CA GLN A 476 -23.10 35.72 8.78
C GLN A 476 -23.74 35.80 7.37
N GLY A 477 -24.48 34.76 6.98
CA GLY A 477 -25.01 34.59 5.64
C GLY A 477 -23.99 33.95 4.69
N LEU A 478 -24.45 32.94 3.93
CA LEU A 478 -23.58 32.12 3.07
C LEU A 478 -22.84 32.94 2.01
N TRP A 479 -23.46 33.96 1.46
CA TRP A 479 -22.86 34.80 0.43
C TRP A 479 -21.69 35.66 0.94
N ARG A 480 -21.86 36.32 2.09
CA ARG A 480 -20.79 37.11 2.72
C ARG A 480 -19.65 36.23 3.21
N SER A 481 -19.99 35.07 3.75
CA SER A 481 -19.00 34.08 4.19
C SER A 481 -18.22 33.50 3.04
N SER A 482 -18.84 33.23 1.87
CA SER A 482 -18.13 32.73 0.68
C SER A 482 -17.13 33.78 0.15
N ALA A 483 -17.52 35.06 0.08
CA ALA A 483 -16.61 36.12 -0.34
C ALA A 483 -15.39 36.27 0.61
N ASN A 484 -15.62 36.19 1.94
CA ASN A 484 -14.54 36.21 2.92
C ASN A 484 -13.63 34.96 2.81
N ILE A 485 -14.21 33.78 2.68
CA ILE A 485 -13.48 32.51 2.49
C ILE A 485 -12.66 32.54 1.21
N THR A 486 -13.20 33.06 0.10
CA THR A 486 -12.46 33.25 -1.17
C THR A 486 -11.26 34.17 -0.99
N GLY A 487 -11.41 35.28 -0.30
CA GLY A 487 -10.30 36.17 0.05
C GLY A 487 -9.26 35.50 0.94
N LEU A 488 -9.69 34.71 1.93
CA LEU A 488 -8.80 33.92 2.77
C LEU A 488 -8.10 32.80 1.98
N PHE A 489 -8.79 32.16 1.04
CA PHE A 489 -8.24 31.15 0.15
C PHE A 489 -7.11 31.76 -0.72
N GLY A 490 -7.37 32.90 -1.37
CA GLY A 490 -6.35 33.60 -2.16
C GLY A 490 -5.10 33.93 -1.31
N LYS A 491 -5.27 34.49 -0.11
CA LYS A 491 -4.15 34.89 0.76
C LYS A 491 -3.40 33.72 1.36
N ASN A 492 -4.10 32.65 1.81
CA ASN A 492 -3.49 31.58 2.59
C ASN A 492 -3.17 30.33 1.78
N ILE A 493 -3.88 30.04 0.69
CA ILE A 493 -3.65 28.86 -0.16
C ILE A 493 -2.85 29.23 -1.40
N LEU A 494 -3.32 30.20 -2.21
CA LEU A 494 -2.63 30.57 -3.43
C LEU A 494 -1.35 31.37 -3.14
N MET A 495 -1.45 32.48 -2.44
CA MET A 495 -0.29 33.34 -2.16
C MET A 495 0.55 32.90 -0.96
N GLN A 496 0.01 32.05 -0.09
CA GLN A 496 0.70 31.49 1.09
C GLN A 496 1.46 32.56 1.91
N THR A 497 0.81 33.71 2.15
CA THR A 497 1.41 34.89 2.78
C THR A 497 2.00 34.64 4.16
N PHE A 498 1.47 33.65 4.90
CA PHE A 498 2.00 33.23 6.20
C PHE A 498 3.41 32.62 6.10
N ILE A 499 3.77 31.97 4.96
CA ILE A 499 5.12 31.45 4.70
C ILE A 499 6.05 32.60 4.36
N ARG A 500 5.59 33.55 3.52
CA ARG A 500 6.36 34.74 3.14
C ARG A 500 6.83 35.55 4.33
N ARG A 501 5.94 35.74 5.35
CA ARG A 501 6.25 36.45 6.60
C ARG A 501 7.35 35.77 7.42
N ARG A 502 7.57 34.47 7.28
CA ARG A 502 8.62 33.74 8.02
C ARG A 502 9.96 33.72 7.28
N SER A 503 9.94 33.56 5.95
CA SER A 503 11.15 33.55 5.12
C SER A 503 10.76 33.66 3.64
N PRO A 504 11.30 34.64 2.89
CA PRO A 504 11.08 34.74 1.45
C PRO A 504 11.55 33.50 0.69
N LEU A 505 12.71 32.93 1.05
CA LEU A 505 13.24 31.73 0.40
C LEU A 505 12.30 30.51 0.58
N ARG A 506 11.76 30.32 1.79
CA ARG A 506 10.77 29.25 2.04
C ARG A 506 9.50 29.47 1.24
N TRP A 507 9.12 30.71 1.02
CA TRP A 507 7.95 31.05 0.24
C TRP A 507 8.15 30.74 -1.23
N TRP A 508 9.24 31.18 -1.87
CA TRP A 508 9.54 30.85 -3.28
C TRP A 508 9.64 29.35 -3.50
N MET A 509 10.39 28.63 -2.66
CA MET A 509 10.47 27.18 -2.70
C MET A 509 9.07 26.52 -2.70
N HIS A 510 8.17 27.01 -1.82
CA HIS A 510 6.82 26.48 -1.70
C HIS A 510 5.91 26.85 -2.87
N GLN A 511 6.09 28.05 -3.42
CA GLN A 511 5.34 28.50 -4.62
C GLN A 511 5.70 27.64 -5.84
N PHE A 512 6.96 27.39 -6.08
CA PHE A 512 7.40 26.53 -7.18
C PHE A 512 6.85 25.11 -7.06
N LEU A 513 6.95 24.49 -5.89
CA LEU A 513 6.36 23.19 -5.66
C LEU A 513 4.84 23.17 -5.78
N PHE A 514 4.16 24.20 -5.26
CA PHE A 514 2.71 24.28 -5.28
C PHE A 514 2.17 24.43 -6.69
N TRP A 515 2.67 25.44 -7.45
CA TRP A 515 2.17 25.70 -8.79
C TRP A 515 2.59 24.61 -9.78
N GLY A 516 3.80 24.06 -9.66
CA GLY A 516 4.23 22.93 -10.47
C GLY A 516 3.38 21.68 -10.25
N CYS A 517 3.15 21.28 -9.01
CA CYS A 517 2.29 20.12 -8.72
C CYS A 517 0.81 20.37 -9.10
N LEU A 518 0.31 21.60 -8.92
CA LEU A 518 -1.05 21.95 -9.30
C LEU A 518 -1.25 21.89 -10.81
N LEU A 519 -0.30 22.44 -11.58
CA LEU A 519 -0.31 22.40 -13.04
C LEU A 519 -0.22 20.95 -13.53
N ALA A 520 0.72 20.16 -13.00
CA ALA A 520 0.84 18.75 -13.36
C ALA A 520 -0.47 17.98 -13.11
N ALA A 521 -1.11 18.17 -11.95
CA ALA A 521 -2.37 17.52 -11.64
C ALA A 521 -3.52 18.01 -12.56
N ALA A 522 -3.61 19.32 -12.80
CA ALA A 522 -4.65 19.92 -13.63
C ALA A 522 -4.58 19.49 -15.11
N VAL A 523 -3.40 19.12 -15.59
CA VAL A 523 -3.21 18.60 -16.96
C VAL A 523 -3.38 17.07 -16.98
N THR A 524 -2.71 16.34 -16.08
CA THR A 524 -2.65 14.88 -16.14
C THR A 524 -4.01 14.23 -15.88
N PHE A 525 -4.74 14.64 -14.83
CA PHE A 525 -6.00 13.97 -14.49
C PHE A 525 -7.06 14.08 -15.59
N PRO A 526 -7.33 15.27 -16.16
CA PRO A 526 -8.31 15.36 -17.24
C PRO A 526 -7.90 14.62 -18.52
N LEU A 527 -6.61 14.57 -18.85
CA LEU A 527 -6.11 13.84 -20.02
C LEU A 527 -6.19 12.32 -19.82
N VAL A 528 -5.74 11.83 -18.66
CA VAL A 528 -5.73 10.38 -18.35
C VAL A 528 -7.14 9.77 -18.37
N PHE A 529 -8.15 10.53 -17.97
CA PHE A 529 -9.55 10.08 -17.95
C PHE A 529 -10.37 10.57 -19.13
N GLU A 530 -9.74 11.12 -20.17
CA GLU A 530 -10.37 11.67 -21.36
C GLU A 530 -11.44 12.75 -21.11
N TRP A 531 -11.42 13.37 -19.94
CA TRP A 531 -12.26 14.55 -19.70
C TRP A 531 -11.87 15.71 -20.60
N ILE A 532 -10.58 15.81 -20.93
CA ILE A 532 -10.04 16.70 -21.98
C ILE A 532 -9.33 15.80 -22.99
N SER A 533 -9.64 15.99 -24.28
CA SER A 533 -8.96 15.34 -25.39
C SER A 533 -8.69 16.33 -26.50
N PHE A 534 -7.72 16.00 -27.35
CA PHE A 534 -7.35 16.80 -28.51
C PHE A 534 -7.48 15.95 -29.78
N GLY A 535 -8.05 16.50 -30.83
CA GLY A 535 -8.15 15.87 -32.13
C GLY A 535 -7.85 16.89 -33.25
N SER A 536 -7.50 16.39 -34.43
CA SER A 536 -7.37 17.25 -35.60
C SER A 536 -8.73 17.69 -36.11
N ALA A 537 -8.84 18.92 -36.63
CA ALA A 537 -10.06 19.36 -37.26
C ALA A 537 -10.36 18.51 -38.52
N ALA A 538 -11.63 18.21 -38.78
CA ALA A 538 -12.05 17.31 -39.85
C ALA A 538 -11.55 17.72 -41.25
N ASN A 539 -11.37 19.03 -41.51
CA ASN A 539 -10.99 19.58 -42.80
C ASN A 539 -9.59 20.23 -42.78
N ASP A 540 -8.89 20.27 -41.67
CA ASP A 540 -7.58 20.90 -41.53
C ASP A 540 -6.72 20.18 -40.48
N GLN A 541 -5.75 19.42 -40.95
CA GLN A 541 -4.80 18.71 -40.09
C GLN A 541 -3.81 19.66 -39.37
N MET A 542 -3.74 20.91 -39.73
CA MET A 542 -2.89 21.93 -39.08
C MET A 542 -3.60 22.65 -37.93
N THR A 543 -4.82 22.25 -37.60
CA THR A 543 -5.61 22.81 -36.49
C THR A 543 -6.06 21.73 -35.53
N TYR A 544 -5.73 21.91 -34.25
CA TYR A 544 -6.24 21.11 -33.18
C TYR A 544 -7.58 21.60 -32.67
N VAL A 545 -8.48 20.70 -32.33
CA VAL A 545 -9.72 20.96 -31.61
C VAL A 545 -9.59 20.37 -30.20
N ALA A 546 -9.82 21.19 -29.18
CA ALA A 546 -9.90 20.73 -27.80
C ALA A 546 -11.33 20.34 -27.46
N TYR A 547 -11.50 19.19 -26.85
CA TYR A 547 -12.79 18.65 -26.38
C TYR A 547 -12.81 18.56 -24.86
N LEU A 548 -13.94 18.90 -24.25
CA LEU A 548 -14.23 18.67 -22.83
C LEU A 548 -15.44 17.75 -22.73
N PHE A 549 -15.26 16.57 -22.16
CA PHE A 549 -16.30 15.52 -22.11
C PHE A 549 -16.92 15.22 -23.48
N GLY A 550 -16.11 15.30 -24.56
CA GLY A 550 -16.55 15.12 -25.93
C GLY A 550 -17.18 16.34 -26.62
N PHE A 551 -17.39 17.46 -25.92
CA PHE A 551 -17.87 18.72 -26.50
C PHE A 551 -16.70 19.58 -26.96
N ALA A 552 -16.73 20.06 -28.17
CA ALA A 552 -15.71 20.99 -28.71
C ALA A 552 -15.70 22.30 -27.92
N LEU A 553 -14.57 22.64 -27.31
CA LEU A 553 -14.36 23.91 -26.60
C LEU A 553 -13.86 25.03 -27.52
N GLY A 554 -13.01 24.67 -28.48
CA GLY A 554 -12.39 25.61 -29.40
C GLY A 554 -11.29 24.95 -30.22
N SER A 555 -10.77 25.66 -31.20
CA SER A 555 -9.69 25.18 -32.06
C SER A 555 -8.52 26.16 -32.06
N PHE A 556 -7.31 25.67 -32.29
CA PHE A 556 -6.09 26.47 -32.37
C PHE A 556 -5.09 25.84 -33.34
N PRO A 557 -4.30 26.65 -34.08
CA PRO A 557 -3.29 26.13 -34.97
C PRO A 557 -2.17 25.36 -34.27
N ILE A 558 -1.62 24.35 -34.95
CA ILE A 558 -0.57 23.50 -34.42
C ILE A 558 0.71 24.23 -34.00
N HIS A 559 1.04 25.33 -34.70
CA HIS A 559 2.21 26.18 -34.41
C HIS A 559 1.86 27.42 -33.59
N SER A 560 0.73 27.43 -32.91
CA SER A 560 0.35 28.54 -32.05
C SER A 560 1.02 28.47 -30.68
N ILE A 561 1.20 29.60 -30.02
CA ILE A 561 1.66 29.69 -28.64
C ILE A 561 0.75 28.87 -27.70
N VAL A 562 -0.54 28.76 -28.03
CA VAL A 562 -1.50 27.95 -27.25
C VAL A 562 -1.16 26.47 -27.34
N ALA A 563 -0.82 25.98 -28.54
CA ALA A 563 -0.39 24.60 -28.74
C ALA A 563 0.91 24.30 -27.95
N GLU A 564 1.92 25.17 -28.10
CA GLU A 564 3.20 25.05 -27.39
C GLU A 564 3.01 25.01 -25.87
N LEU A 565 2.22 25.93 -25.30
CA LEU A 565 1.95 25.94 -23.86
C LEU A 565 1.13 24.73 -23.39
N ALA A 566 0.17 24.29 -24.21
CA ALA A 566 -0.66 23.14 -23.86
C ALA A 566 0.17 21.84 -23.82
N PHE A 567 0.95 21.57 -24.88
CA PHE A 567 1.69 20.32 -25.01
C PHE A 567 2.98 20.27 -24.19
N HIS A 568 3.58 21.43 -23.85
CA HIS A 568 4.74 21.53 -22.94
C HIS A 568 4.36 21.89 -21.50
N SER A 569 3.08 21.90 -21.15
CA SER A 569 2.61 22.25 -19.80
C SER A 569 3.19 21.34 -18.70
N LEU A 570 3.37 20.05 -18.98
CA LEU A 570 3.98 19.09 -18.05
C LEU A 570 5.49 19.30 -17.91
N ASP A 571 6.19 19.72 -18.96
CA ASP A 571 7.61 20.10 -18.90
C ASP A 571 7.80 21.34 -18.03
N ILE A 572 6.94 22.35 -18.20
CA ILE A 572 6.92 23.56 -17.37
C ILE A 572 6.65 23.18 -15.90
N ALA A 573 5.67 22.31 -15.66
CA ALA A 573 5.36 21.82 -14.32
C ALA A 573 6.56 21.11 -13.67
N ALA A 574 7.24 20.24 -14.42
CA ALA A 574 8.41 19.51 -13.95
C ALA A 574 9.58 20.44 -13.60
N ILE A 575 9.86 21.47 -14.43
CA ILE A 575 10.90 22.47 -14.16
C ILE A 575 10.58 23.27 -12.90
N LEU A 576 9.33 23.69 -12.70
CA LEU A 576 8.91 24.38 -11.48
C LEU A 576 9.14 23.49 -10.24
N VAL A 577 8.69 22.23 -10.30
CA VAL A 577 8.87 21.29 -9.18
C VAL A 577 10.35 21.05 -8.88
N LEU A 578 11.18 20.80 -9.89
CA LEU A 578 12.62 20.59 -9.70
C LEU A 578 13.31 21.83 -9.10
N THR A 579 12.96 23.03 -9.56
CA THR A 579 13.44 24.30 -8.98
C THR A 579 13.08 24.37 -7.49
N GLY A 580 11.84 24.06 -7.15
CA GLY A 580 11.39 24.03 -5.75
C GLY A 580 12.13 22.99 -4.89
N ILE A 581 12.43 21.83 -5.46
CA ILE A 581 13.19 20.76 -4.79
C ILE A 581 14.64 21.18 -4.55
N VAL A 582 15.32 21.74 -5.55
CA VAL A 582 16.69 22.23 -5.42
C VAL A 582 16.79 23.26 -4.30
N LEU A 583 15.90 24.25 -4.28
CA LEU A 583 15.83 25.25 -3.21
C LEU A 583 15.56 24.62 -1.84
N ALA A 584 14.70 23.59 -1.77
CA ALA A 584 14.40 22.87 -0.55
C ALA A 584 15.60 22.11 -0.01
N LEU A 585 16.32 21.41 -0.87
CA LEU A 585 17.54 20.66 -0.51
C LEU A 585 18.66 21.60 -0.12
N TRP A 586 18.93 22.65 -0.90
CA TRP A 586 19.95 23.64 -0.60
C TRP A 586 19.75 24.28 0.77
N ARG A 587 18.52 24.67 1.12
CA ARG A 587 18.20 25.20 2.43
C ARG A 587 18.47 24.18 3.55
N ARG A 588 18.06 22.93 3.35
CA ARG A 588 18.22 21.86 4.36
C ARG A 588 19.66 21.50 4.64
N LEU A 589 20.50 21.56 3.64
CA LEU A 589 21.94 21.30 3.79
C LEU A 589 22.66 22.42 4.53
N ARG A 590 22.14 23.68 4.50
CA ARG A 590 22.73 24.85 5.18
C ARG A 590 22.15 25.14 6.58
N ASP A 591 20.96 24.67 6.89
CA ASP A 591 20.28 24.95 8.16
C ASP A 591 20.52 23.80 9.15
N ALA A 592 21.50 23.98 10.05
CA ALA A 592 21.85 22.99 11.07
C ALA A 592 20.67 22.65 11.99
N GLY A 593 19.80 23.63 12.32
CA GLY A 593 18.59 23.40 13.12
C GLY A 593 17.55 22.53 12.37
N ALA A 594 17.51 22.62 11.04
CA ALA A 594 16.66 21.75 10.23
C ALA A 594 17.17 20.32 10.21
N GLN A 595 18.49 20.10 10.16
CA GLN A 595 19.10 18.76 10.09
C GLN A 595 18.77 17.91 11.33
N THR A 596 18.70 18.51 12.52
CA THR A 596 18.43 17.81 13.78
C THR A 596 16.95 17.36 13.93
N LEU A 597 16.01 18.03 13.26
CA LEU A 597 14.57 17.82 13.43
C LEU A 597 13.93 17.02 12.29
N GLN A 598 14.65 16.78 11.21
CA GLN A 598 14.10 16.14 10.01
C GLN A 598 14.28 14.62 10.02
N SER A 599 13.23 13.92 9.58
CA SER A 599 13.28 12.47 9.36
C SER A 599 13.28 12.16 7.86
N PHE A 600 14.03 11.14 7.45
CA PHE A 600 14.10 10.72 6.05
C PHE A 600 12.70 10.42 5.48
N ALA A 601 11.92 9.60 6.17
CA ALA A 601 10.62 9.13 5.71
C ALA A 601 9.57 10.24 5.54
N ILE A 602 9.64 11.29 6.38
CA ILE A 602 8.62 12.36 6.36
C ILE A 602 9.08 13.55 5.50
N ASP A 603 10.38 13.87 5.51
CA ASP A 603 10.86 15.12 4.96
C ASP A 603 11.62 14.98 3.63
N PHE A 604 12.38 13.90 3.43
CA PHE A 604 13.15 13.67 2.23
C PHE A 604 12.42 12.78 1.21
N PHE A 605 11.80 11.70 1.66
CA PHE A 605 11.14 10.75 0.78
C PHE A 605 10.08 11.39 -0.15
N PRO A 606 9.21 12.32 0.30
CA PRO A 606 8.29 13.02 -0.61
C PRO A 606 8.99 13.85 -1.69
N LEU A 607 10.14 14.46 -1.37
CA LEU A 607 10.92 15.23 -2.35
C LEU A 607 11.59 14.31 -3.37
N ILE A 608 12.06 13.14 -2.93
CA ILE A 608 12.63 12.11 -3.82
C ILE A 608 11.58 11.61 -4.79
N LEU A 609 10.34 11.37 -4.34
CA LEU A 609 9.25 10.97 -5.21
C LEU A 609 8.92 12.05 -6.25
N LEU A 610 8.78 13.31 -5.82
CA LEU A 610 8.55 14.42 -6.75
C LEU A 610 9.71 14.61 -7.74
N PHE A 611 10.95 14.46 -7.28
CA PHE A 611 12.13 14.50 -8.14
C PHE A 611 12.09 13.40 -9.19
N ALA A 612 11.81 12.16 -8.76
CA ALA A 612 11.76 11.00 -9.65
C ALA A 612 10.67 11.16 -10.73
N ILE A 613 9.47 11.62 -10.36
CA ILE A 613 8.39 11.90 -11.32
C ILE A 613 8.80 12.96 -12.32
N SER A 614 9.34 14.09 -11.83
CA SER A 614 9.68 15.22 -12.70
C SER A 614 10.83 14.88 -13.65
N ILE A 615 11.88 14.21 -13.17
CA ILE A 615 13.03 13.86 -14.01
C ILE A 615 12.69 12.77 -15.02
N THR A 616 11.90 11.78 -14.65
CA THR A 616 11.47 10.72 -15.58
C THR A 616 10.49 11.25 -16.61
N GLY A 617 9.62 12.21 -16.25
CA GLY A 617 8.73 12.91 -17.20
C GLY A 617 9.53 13.72 -18.23
N LEU A 618 10.48 14.54 -17.79
CA LEU A 618 11.38 15.27 -18.72
C LEU A 618 12.22 14.32 -19.58
N ALA A 619 12.65 13.19 -19.05
CA ALA A 619 13.39 12.20 -19.81
C ALA A 619 12.56 11.59 -20.96
N LEU A 620 11.23 11.48 -20.83
CA LEU A 620 10.35 11.09 -21.93
C LEU A 620 10.35 12.12 -23.06
N THR A 621 10.25 13.41 -22.72
CA THR A 621 10.35 14.51 -23.67
C THR A 621 11.71 14.51 -24.39
N VAL A 622 12.81 14.33 -23.65
CA VAL A 622 14.16 14.21 -24.21
C VAL A 622 14.28 12.99 -25.14
N SER A 623 13.73 11.84 -24.73
CA SER A 623 13.72 10.63 -25.56
C SER A 623 12.99 10.87 -26.89
N GLN A 624 11.84 11.51 -26.85
CA GLN A 624 11.01 11.76 -28.02
C GLN A 624 11.67 12.73 -29.00
N PHE A 625 12.12 13.89 -28.54
CA PHE A 625 12.61 14.97 -29.41
C PHE A 625 14.08 14.84 -29.78
N TRP A 626 14.94 14.34 -28.90
CA TRP A 626 16.40 14.34 -29.12
C TRP A 626 16.98 12.94 -29.31
N LEU A 627 16.40 11.90 -28.73
CA LEU A 627 16.87 10.52 -28.87
C LEU A 627 16.05 9.69 -29.87
N ARG A 628 15.18 10.32 -30.67
CA ARG A 628 14.35 9.66 -31.69
C ARG A 628 13.52 8.48 -31.14
N GLY A 629 13.00 8.60 -29.93
CA GLY A 629 12.23 7.56 -29.27
C GLY A 629 13.08 6.45 -28.61
N ASN A 630 14.40 6.57 -28.63
CA ASN A 630 15.26 5.54 -28.01
C ASN A 630 15.03 5.51 -26.48
N LEU A 631 14.90 4.34 -25.89
CA LEU A 631 14.56 4.11 -24.48
C LEU A 631 13.16 4.59 -24.05
N TYR A 632 12.29 5.05 -24.98
CA TYR A 632 10.99 5.61 -24.63
C TYR A 632 10.14 4.65 -23.79
N SER A 633 10.01 3.39 -24.21
CA SER A 633 9.23 2.37 -23.49
C SER A 633 9.76 2.10 -22.08
N PHE A 634 11.09 2.03 -21.91
CA PHE A 634 11.72 1.88 -20.59
C PHE A 634 11.43 3.09 -19.69
N LEU A 635 11.60 4.31 -20.22
CA LEU A 635 11.34 5.55 -19.48
C LEU A 635 9.85 5.69 -19.13
N ALA A 636 8.95 5.27 -20.03
CA ALA A 636 7.50 5.29 -19.77
C ALA A 636 7.13 4.37 -18.58
N VAL A 637 7.67 3.14 -18.55
CA VAL A 637 7.46 2.22 -17.42
C VAL A 637 8.08 2.79 -16.14
N LEU A 638 9.28 3.33 -16.20
CA LEU A 638 9.94 3.94 -15.03
C LEU A 638 9.13 5.14 -14.50
N HIS A 639 8.64 6.01 -15.39
CA HIS A 639 7.78 7.13 -15.03
C HIS A 639 6.47 6.64 -14.38
N ALA A 640 5.83 5.63 -14.97
CA ALA A 640 4.65 4.98 -14.42
C ALA A 640 4.86 4.52 -12.98
N ILE A 641 5.94 3.80 -12.72
CA ILE A 641 6.30 3.31 -11.37
C ILE A 641 6.42 4.47 -10.38
N THR A 642 7.09 5.56 -10.77
CA THR A 642 7.28 6.72 -9.87
C THR A 642 5.97 7.43 -9.55
N VAL A 643 5.08 7.61 -10.54
CA VAL A 643 3.76 8.22 -10.35
C VAL A 643 2.87 7.34 -9.48
N ILE A 644 2.82 6.04 -9.75
CA ILE A 644 2.05 5.07 -8.94
C ILE A 644 2.53 5.08 -7.48
N ALA A 645 3.85 5.05 -7.26
CA ALA A 645 4.41 5.13 -5.92
C ALA A 645 3.99 6.41 -5.18
N ALA A 646 3.96 7.55 -5.86
CA ALA A 646 3.51 8.81 -5.27
C ALA A 646 2.01 8.83 -4.96
N LEU A 647 1.18 8.27 -5.84
CA LEU A 647 -0.26 8.13 -5.61
C LEU A 647 -0.55 7.22 -4.41
N LEU A 648 0.14 6.08 -4.30
CA LEU A 648 0.00 5.18 -3.15
C LEU A 648 0.49 5.81 -1.84
N TYR A 649 1.51 6.69 -1.90
CA TYR A 649 2.03 7.42 -0.73
C TYR A 649 1.12 8.59 -0.31
N LEU A 650 0.35 9.16 -1.23
CA LEU A 650 -0.46 10.39 -1.06
C LEU A 650 -1.35 10.37 0.20
N PRO A 651 -2.12 9.32 0.53
CA PRO A 651 -2.99 9.29 1.71
C PRO A 651 -2.23 9.25 3.04
N PHE A 652 -1.02 8.69 3.07
CA PHE A 652 -0.32 8.33 4.30
C PHE A 652 0.86 9.25 4.64
N GLY A 653 1.38 9.94 3.62
CA GLY A 653 2.59 10.71 3.75
C GLY A 653 2.35 12.19 4.00
N LYS A 654 3.43 12.95 3.88
CA LYS A 654 3.39 14.42 4.02
C LYS A 654 2.48 15.08 2.98
N PHE A 655 2.24 14.45 1.82
CA PHE A 655 1.34 14.99 0.79
C PHE A 655 -0.11 15.15 1.27
N PHE A 656 -0.54 14.38 2.24
CA PHE A 656 -1.88 14.51 2.82
C PHE A 656 -2.19 15.92 3.34
N HIS A 657 -1.17 16.70 3.73
CA HIS A 657 -1.37 18.09 4.16
C HIS A 657 -2.00 18.98 3.09
N ILE A 658 -1.90 18.63 1.80
CA ILE A 658 -2.53 19.35 0.68
C ILE A 658 -4.04 19.43 0.90
N PHE A 659 -4.65 18.32 1.33
CA PHE A 659 -6.10 18.24 1.63
C PHE A 659 -6.47 18.87 2.97
N GLN A 660 -5.55 18.95 3.92
CA GLN A 660 -5.80 19.58 5.23
C GLN A 660 -5.75 21.12 5.15
N ARG A 661 -5.02 21.69 4.21
CA ARG A 661 -4.84 23.13 4.07
C ARG A 661 -6.15 23.90 3.84
N PRO A 662 -7.05 23.51 2.96
CA PRO A 662 -8.34 24.18 2.80
C PRO A 662 -9.17 24.23 4.08
N ALA A 663 -9.16 23.15 4.89
CA ALA A 663 -9.90 23.13 6.17
C ALA A 663 -9.35 24.14 7.20
N GLN A 664 -8.09 24.57 7.08
CA GLN A 664 -7.53 25.61 7.95
C GLN A 664 -8.18 27.00 7.74
N LEU A 665 -8.89 27.20 6.63
CA LEU A 665 -9.67 28.42 6.39
C LEU A 665 -10.78 28.58 7.43
N GLY A 666 -11.42 27.48 7.82
CA GLY A 666 -12.39 27.48 8.93
C GLY A 666 -11.79 27.92 10.25
N ALA A 667 -10.56 27.50 10.56
CA ALA A 667 -9.84 27.95 11.75
C ALA A 667 -9.49 29.45 11.71
N LYS A 668 -9.19 29.99 10.51
CA LYS A 668 -8.97 31.43 10.33
C LYS A 668 -10.24 32.25 10.52
N LEU A 669 -11.35 31.79 9.96
CA LEU A 669 -12.66 32.40 10.17
C LEU A 669 -13.03 32.39 11.68
N TYR A 670 -12.84 31.28 12.34
CA TYR A 670 -13.02 31.14 13.79
C TYR A 670 -12.17 32.15 14.58
N GLN A 671 -10.89 32.34 14.24
CA GLN A 671 -10.02 33.31 14.87
C GLN A 671 -10.47 34.75 14.63
N GLN A 672 -10.94 35.09 13.42
CA GLN A 672 -11.45 36.41 13.09
C GLN A 672 -12.70 36.77 13.88
N VAL A 673 -13.61 35.85 14.04
CA VAL A 673 -14.83 36.03 14.83
C VAL A 673 -14.50 36.11 16.31
N GLY A 674 -13.65 35.23 16.83
CA GLY A 674 -13.21 35.24 18.20
C GLY A 674 -12.45 36.53 18.61
N ALA A 675 -11.76 37.18 17.66
CA ALA A 675 -11.11 38.46 17.89
C ALA A 675 -12.10 39.63 18.11
N ARG A 676 -13.34 39.49 17.65
CA ARG A 676 -14.43 40.49 17.78
C ARG A 676 -15.37 40.18 18.95
N ASP A 677 -15.20 39.07 19.65
CA ASP A 677 -15.98 38.61 20.77
C ASP A 677 -15.70 39.50 22.01
N GLU A 678 -16.64 39.58 22.95
CA GLU A 678 -16.51 40.32 24.23
C GLU A 678 -15.32 39.92 25.08
N GLY A 679 -14.81 38.72 24.85
CA GLY A 679 -13.62 38.15 25.50
C GLY A 679 -13.89 37.54 26.85
N ALA A 680 -13.12 36.50 27.18
CA ALA A 680 -13.13 35.88 28.50
C ALA A 680 -12.33 36.70 29.48
N ARG A 681 -12.93 36.96 30.65
CA ARG A 681 -12.26 37.62 31.81
C ARG A 681 -11.67 36.57 32.74
N CYS A 682 -10.46 36.81 33.22
CA CYS A 682 -9.79 35.93 34.16
C CYS A 682 -10.57 35.82 35.47
N ALA A 683 -10.91 34.60 35.89
CA ALA A 683 -11.63 34.36 37.14
C ALA A 683 -10.87 34.84 38.41
N ARG A 684 -9.57 35.12 38.31
CA ARG A 684 -8.74 35.59 39.45
C ARG A 684 -8.46 37.08 39.43
N CYS A 685 -8.12 37.68 38.30
CA CYS A 685 -7.71 39.09 38.21
C CYS A 685 -8.67 39.96 37.38
N GLY A 686 -9.71 39.41 36.77
CA GLY A 686 -10.68 40.15 35.96
C GLY A 686 -10.17 40.59 34.58
N GLU A 687 -8.89 40.44 34.28
CA GLU A 687 -8.28 40.88 33.02
C GLU A 687 -8.82 40.08 31.84
N ARG A 688 -9.09 40.75 30.72
CA ARG A 688 -9.45 40.14 29.45
C ARG A 688 -8.22 39.49 28.80
N PHE A 689 -8.27 38.20 28.46
CA PHE A 689 -7.09 37.47 27.98
C PHE A 689 -7.31 36.57 26.75
N ALA A 690 -8.54 36.19 26.43
CA ALA A 690 -8.85 35.31 25.31
C ALA A 690 -10.27 35.55 24.81
N SER A 691 -10.66 34.94 23.67
CA SER A 691 -12.04 34.90 23.22
C SER A 691 -12.90 33.99 24.13
N ARG A 692 -14.11 34.44 24.50
CA ARG A 692 -15.04 33.63 25.28
C ARG A 692 -15.39 32.31 24.58
N MET A 693 -15.67 32.40 23.29
CA MET A 693 -15.92 31.24 22.43
C MET A 693 -14.77 30.20 22.50
N GLN A 694 -13.52 30.67 22.47
CA GLN A 694 -12.35 29.79 22.56
C GLN A 694 -12.25 29.08 23.92
N ILE A 695 -12.50 29.78 25.00
CA ILE A 695 -12.46 29.18 26.35
C ILE A 695 -13.56 28.13 26.51
N ASP A 696 -14.78 28.40 26.06
CA ASP A 696 -15.88 27.45 26.13
C ASP A 696 -15.67 26.22 25.28
N ASP A 697 -15.11 26.38 24.08
CA ASP A 697 -14.77 25.25 23.21
C ASP A 697 -13.61 24.42 23.77
N LEU A 698 -12.62 25.02 24.42
CA LEU A 698 -11.56 24.29 25.12
C LEU A 698 -12.09 23.45 26.27
N LYS A 699 -13.02 23.99 27.07
CA LYS A 699 -13.68 23.25 28.15
C LYS A 699 -14.44 22.04 27.67
N ARG A 700 -15.02 22.10 26.47
CA ARG A 700 -15.72 20.97 25.82
C ARG A 700 -14.76 19.96 25.21
N THR A 701 -13.64 20.41 24.68
CA THR A 701 -12.72 19.57 23.89
C THR A 701 -11.74 18.78 24.76
N LEU A 702 -11.18 19.40 25.79
CA LEU A 702 -10.11 18.81 26.59
C LEU A 702 -10.54 17.53 27.33
N PRO A 703 -11.74 17.44 27.92
CA PRO A 703 -12.23 16.21 28.52
C PRO A 703 -12.38 15.06 27.51
N GLN A 704 -12.76 15.34 26.24
CA GLN A 704 -12.84 14.36 25.18
C GLN A 704 -11.47 13.79 24.76
N LEU A 705 -10.39 14.52 25.09
CA LEU A 705 -9.00 14.09 24.88
C LEU A 705 -8.40 13.40 26.11
N GLY A 706 -9.18 13.25 27.21
CA GLY A 706 -8.74 12.66 28.47
C GLY A 706 -8.03 13.65 29.42
N PHE A 707 -8.10 14.98 29.14
CA PHE A 707 -7.52 15.99 30.01
C PHE A 707 -8.60 16.60 30.90
N ASP A 708 -8.56 16.34 32.20
CA ASP A 708 -9.39 17.00 33.18
C ASP A 708 -8.62 18.16 33.82
N TYR A 709 -9.02 19.39 33.47
CA TYR A 709 -8.43 20.62 33.96
C TYR A 709 -9.38 21.39 34.90
N ARG A 710 -10.21 20.67 35.64
CA ARG A 710 -10.98 21.27 36.75
C ARG A 710 -10.05 21.61 37.87
N VAL A 711 -10.23 22.79 38.43
CA VAL A 711 -9.42 23.31 39.56
C VAL A 711 -10.34 23.74 40.69
N PRO A 712 -9.92 23.53 41.95
CA PRO A 712 -10.66 24.02 43.10
C PRO A 712 -10.76 25.57 43.11
N GLY A 713 -11.87 26.10 43.64
CA GLY A 713 -12.08 27.54 43.82
C GLY A 713 -12.92 28.18 42.70
N PRO A 714 -13.05 29.52 42.70
CA PRO A 714 -14.00 30.26 41.86
C PRO A 714 -13.71 30.14 40.34
N ALA A 715 -12.51 29.73 39.95
CA ALA A 715 -12.18 29.53 38.54
C ALA A 715 -12.84 28.29 37.93
N GLY A 716 -13.10 27.25 38.72
CA GLY A 716 -13.71 25.99 38.26
C GLY A 716 -12.90 25.23 37.20
N TYR A 717 -12.29 25.94 36.25
CA TYR A 717 -11.48 25.40 35.19
C TYR A 717 -10.18 26.18 35.00
N TRP A 718 -9.07 25.44 34.71
CA TRP A 718 -7.76 26.03 34.42
C TRP A 718 -7.79 27.01 33.24
N GLN A 719 -8.67 26.80 32.30
CA GLN A 719 -8.85 27.63 31.10
C GLN A 719 -9.40 29.04 31.42
N GLU A 720 -10.09 29.22 32.55
CA GLU A 720 -10.63 30.50 32.99
C GLU A 720 -9.58 31.43 33.59
N LEU A 721 -8.34 30.98 33.74
CA LEU A 721 -7.25 31.78 34.23
C LEU A 721 -6.41 32.36 33.08
N CYS A 722 -6.01 33.64 33.20
CA CYS A 722 -5.07 34.25 32.26
C CYS A 722 -3.64 33.67 32.43
N PRO A 723 -2.75 33.79 31.42
CA PRO A 723 -1.40 33.25 31.48
C PRO A 723 -0.57 33.69 32.70
N PRO A 724 -0.59 34.96 33.13
CA PRO A 724 0.08 35.36 34.36
C PRO A 724 -0.46 34.66 35.61
N CYS A 725 -1.80 34.57 35.76
CA CYS A 725 -2.41 33.90 36.90
C CYS A 725 -2.15 32.38 36.89
N LYS A 726 -2.09 31.75 35.73
CA LYS A 726 -1.67 30.34 35.59
C LYS A 726 -0.25 30.13 36.11
N ARG A 727 0.70 30.98 35.71
CA ARG A 727 2.09 30.90 36.19
C ARG A 727 2.17 31.09 37.72
N LYS A 728 1.47 32.07 38.27
CA LYS A 728 1.40 32.27 39.72
C LYS A 728 0.85 31.02 40.44
N THR A 729 -0.22 30.44 39.95
CA THR A 729 -0.83 29.23 40.56
C THR A 729 0.13 28.05 40.53
N LEU A 730 0.85 27.83 39.40
CA LEU A 730 1.87 26.77 39.29
C LEU A 730 3.04 26.99 40.24
N SER A 731 3.55 28.23 40.35
CA SER A 731 4.63 28.59 41.30
C SER A 731 4.23 28.33 42.74
N PHE A 732 3.00 28.69 43.12
CA PHE A 732 2.49 28.38 44.47
C PHE A 732 2.33 26.90 44.73
N ALA A 733 1.87 26.13 43.75
CA ALA A 733 1.77 24.67 43.88
C ALA A 733 3.15 24.02 44.03
N GLN A 734 4.14 24.47 43.27
CA GLN A 734 5.54 24.00 43.38
C GLN A 734 6.17 24.36 44.74
N LEU A 735 5.93 25.58 45.26
CA LEU A 735 6.41 25.99 46.58
C LEU A 735 5.79 25.13 47.69
N ARG A 736 4.48 24.82 47.61
CA ARG A 736 3.81 23.93 48.57
C ARG A 736 4.40 22.53 48.58
N LEU A 737 4.67 21.96 47.40
CA LEU A 737 5.30 20.64 47.23
C LEU A 737 6.72 20.63 47.86
N ARG A 738 7.51 21.71 47.66
CA ARG A 738 8.85 21.81 48.26
C ARG A 738 8.78 21.99 49.79
N GLY A 739 7.78 22.71 50.29
CA GLY A 739 7.57 22.90 51.74
C GLY A 739 7.12 21.62 52.48
N THR A 740 6.43 20.73 51.82
CA THR A 740 6.04 19.43 52.36
C THR A 740 7.18 18.40 52.33
N LEU A 741 8.11 18.48 51.37
CA LEU A 741 9.31 17.63 51.34
C LEU A 741 10.36 17.99 52.38
N ASN A 742 10.34 19.25 52.93
CA ASN A 742 11.24 19.68 54.01
C ASN A 742 10.65 19.46 55.41
N ARG A 743 9.49 18.81 55.55
CA ARG A 743 8.86 18.51 56.86
C ARG A 743 8.67 16.99 57.07
N GLY A 744 9.34 16.14 56.28
CA GLY A 744 9.38 14.69 56.44
C GLY A 744 10.73 14.18 56.89
#